data_4eefe1f9e13918ac4551ba2ba51ea23f
#
_entry.id   4eefe1f9e13918ac4551ba2ba51ea23f
#
_cell.length_a   1.000
_cell.length_b   1.000
_cell.length_c   1.000
_cell.angle_alpha   90.00
_cell.angle_beta   90.00
_cell.angle_gamma   90.00
#
_symmetry.space_group_name_H-M   'P 1'
#
loop_
_entity.id
_entity.type
_entity.pdbx_description
1 polymer ?
#
loop_
_entity_poly.entity_id
_entity_poly.type
_entity_poly.pdbx_seq_one_letter_code
_entity_poly.pdbx_strand_id
1 'polypeptide(L)'
;MEFAELIKTPRADNAVLHRPFHPTVEGTLCLTGHHLIFSSRRQDNEEELWLLHSNIDCIEKRFLGSLGTIIIKCKDLRIIQLDIPGMEECLNIASSIEALSTLDSVTLMYPFFYRPMFEIVEDGWSAFLPEKEFEVLMSVTDQWRLSYINKDFSICPSYPPVVIVPRSINDETLQKVAAYRHGGRFPVLSYYHKKNGMVMMRSSQPLTGTNGRRCKEDEKLVNATLRPGKRGYIIDTRSLNAAQQARAKGGGFEQEVYYPQWRRIHRCIERFNILQESLIKLVEACNDQSHNMDRWLSKLEASNWMTYIKEILTAACLAAQCIDREGASVLVHGTEGTDSTLQVTSLAQIILDPDCRTIQGFESLLVREWLQAGHPFQQRCAQSAYSNSKQKLEAPVFLLFLDCVWQILHQFPCSFEFNEHFLITLFEHAYASQFGTFLGNNENERSKLKLQQKTMSLWSWVNQPEELKNFQNPLFEANSLVIWPSVAPQSLQLWEGIFLRWNRPSRYLDEAEEEMKRIIDYNRFLQDKVNSMRKQMMQTETEDRMDKVDEVDEVDKVDEMDKVDKVEEVDKVEEVDKVDEMDKVDEMDKVDKVEEVDKVEEVDKVDEVDKVDKVDEVNKVDEVDKMDKVDEVDKVDEVDEVDEVQENP
;
A
#
# COMPACT_ATOMS: atom_id res chain seq x y z
N MET A 1 4.11 -30.38 20.02
CA MET A 1 4.88 -30.02 21.25
C MET A 1 6.20 -29.34 20.88
N GLU A 2 6.15 -28.72 19.76
CA GLU A 2 7.37 -28.28 19.07
C GLU A 2 7.94 -26.99 19.68
N PHE A 3 7.14 -26.25 20.46
CA PHE A 3 7.58 -25.01 21.09
C PHE A 3 8.17 -25.20 22.51
N ALA A 4 7.81 -26.25 23.20
CA ALA A 4 8.26 -26.49 24.58
C ALA A 4 9.79 -26.68 24.67
N GLU A 5 10.41 -27.21 23.62
CA GLU A 5 11.86 -27.39 23.53
C GLU A 5 12.61 -26.06 23.30
N LEU A 6 11.93 -25.08 22.71
CA LEU A 6 12.49 -23.75 22.43
C LEU A 6 12.35 -22.79 23.62
N ILE A 7 11.44 -23.07 24.57
CA ILE A 7 11.16 -22.22 25.72
C ILE A 7 11.89 -22.75 26.95
N LYS A 8 13.03 -22.18 27.27
CA LYS A 8 13.85 -22.59 28.40
C LYS A 8 13.32 -22.07 29.75
N THR A 9 12.86 -20.81 29.76
CA THR A 9 12.26 -20.15 30.92
C THR A 9 10.93 -19.56 30.49
N PRO A 10 9.78 -20.19 30.82
CA PRO A 10 8.47 -19.76 30.33
C PRO A 10 7.92 -18.54 31.06
N ARG A 11 8.47 -18.19 32.24
CA ARG A 11 7.98 -17.09 33.08
C ARG A 11 9.12 -16.45 33.86
N ALA A 12 9.08 -15.12 33.96
CA ALA A 12 9.91 -14.33 34.84
C ALA A 12 9.05 -13.33 35.63
N ASP A 13 9.13 -13.42 36.95
CA ASP A 13 8.43 -12.47 37.83
C ASP A 13 9.35 -11.27 38.11
N ASN A 14 8.76 -10.13 38.49
CA ASN A 14 9.42 -8.86 38.77
C ASN A 14 10.24 -8.32 37.57
N ALA A 15 9.81 -8.63 36.36
CA ALA A 15 10.34 -8.00 35.17
C ALA A 15 9.86 -6.53 35.07
N VAL A 16 10.70 -5.65 34.55
CA VAL A 16 10.36 -4.23 34.37
C VAL A 16 10.30 -3.90 32.90
N LEU A 17 9.14 -3.40 32.46
CA LEU A 17 8.90 -2.95 31.10
C LEU A 17 9.17 -1.45 30.98
N HIS A 18 10.02 -1.08 30.02
CA HIS A 18 10.28 0.30 29.63
C HIS A 18 9.81 0.53 28.21
N ARG A 19 9.03 1.59 28.01
CA ARG A 19 8.57 2.07 26.70
C ARG A 19 8.82 3.56 26.59
N PRO A 20 9.13 4.09 25.40
CA PRO A 20 9.26 5.52 25.20
C PRO A 20 7.99 6.25 25.68
N PHE A 21 8.16 7.37 26.41
CA PHE A 21 7.11 8.24 26.88
C PHE A 21 6.05 7.62 27.84
N HIS A 22 6.25 6.39 28.26
CA HIS A 22 5.40 5.73 29.25
C HIS A 22 6.17 5.54 30.57
N PRO A 23 5.48 5.51 31.71
CA PRO A 23 6.10 5.14 32.96
C PRO A 23 6.59 3.69 32.91
N THR A 24 7.63 3.40 33.65
CA THR A 24 8.11 2.03 33.81
C THR A 24 7.10 1.20 34.60
N VAL A 25 6.87 -0.02 34.14
CA VAL A 25 5.89 -0.92 34.74
C VAL A 25 6.58 -2.20 35.19
N GLU A 26 6.36 -2.58 36.45
CA GLU A 26 6.82 -3.86 36.98
C GLU A 26 5.71 -4.92 36.85
N GLY A 27 6.07 -6.09 36.38
CA GLY A 27 5.09 -7.15 36.13
C GLY A 27 5.71 -8.52 35.95
N THR A 28 4.95 -9.41 35.37
CA THR A 28 5.34 -10.78 35.03
C THR A 28 5.42 -10.92 33.52
N LEU A 29 6.54 -11.44 33.07
CA LEU A 29 6.79 -11.81 31.69
C LEU A 29 6.50 -13.30 31.49
N CYS A 30 5.71 -13.64 30.46
CA CYS A 30 5.44 -15.01 30.07
C CYS A 30 5.76 -15.22 28.58
N LEU A 31 6.32 -16.37 28.24
CA LEU A 31 6.54 -16.81 26.87
C LEU A 31 5.62 -17.96 26.52
N THR A 32 4.91 -17.84 25.41
CA THR A 32 4.20 -18.93 24.74
C THR A 32 4.86 -19.27 23.41
N GLY A 33 4.36 -20.27 22.70
CA GLY A 33 4.90 -20.61 21.38
C GLY A 33 4.84 -19.46 20.35
N HIS A 34 3.91 -18.52 20.50
CA HIS A 34 3.68 -17.44 19.54
C HIS A 34 3.76 -16.03 20.12
N HIS A 35 3.60 -15.89 21.43
CA HIS A 35 3.52 -14.57 22.08
C HIS A 35 4.51 -14.43 23.22
N LEU A 36 5.05 -13.22 23.32
CA LEU A 36 5.60 -12.65 24.50
C LEU A 36 4.47 -11.86 25.18
N ILE A 37 4.17 -12.18 26.44
CA ILE A 37 3.08 -11.58 27.21
C ILE A 37 3.70 -10.94 28.43
N PHE A 38 3.48 -9.65 28.63
CA PHE A 38 3.81 -8.95 29.86
C PHE A 38 2.53 -8.50 30.52
N SER A 39 2.35 -8.80 31.81
CA SER A 39 1.18 -8.40 32.58
C SER A 39 1.57 -7.78 33.91
N SER A 40 0.95 -6.65 34.24
CA SER A 40 1.04 -6.00 35.54
C SER A 40 -0.32 -5.94 36.20
N ARG A 41 -0.40 -6.40 37.47
CA ARG A 41 -1.64 -6.35 38.29
C ARG A 41 -1.41 -5.46 39.49
N ARG A 42 -1.16 -4.19 39.27
CA ARG A 42 -1.23 -3.21 40.36
C ARG A 42 -2.65 -2.66 40.46
N GLN A 43 -3.12 -2.36 41.70
CA GLN A 43 -4.52 -2.07 42.01
C GLN A 43 -5.17 -0.92 41.24
N ASP A 44 -4.38 -0.10 40.51
CA ASP A 44 -4.87 1.06 39.76
C ASP A 44 -4.64 1.02 38.27
N ASN A 45 -3.87 0.05 37.75
CA ASN A 45 -3.61 -0.09 36.30
C ASN A 45 -3.34 -1.55 35.97
N GLU A 46 -4.34 -2.24 35.39
CA GLU A 46 -4.10 -3.51 34.71
C GLU A 46 -3.52 -3.19 33.33
N GLU A 47 -2.25 -3.54 33.14
CA GLU A 47 -1.58 -3.35 31.89
C GLU A 47 -1.13 -4.71 31.33
N GLU A 48 -1.57 -5.03 30.11
CA GLU A 48 -1.16 -6.20 29.37
C GLU A 48 -0.53 -5.79 28.05
N LEU A 49 0.64 -6.35 27.75
CA LEU A 49 1.29 -6.26 26.46
C LEU A 49 1.37 -7.64 25.84
N TRP A 50 0.74 -7.82 24.69
CA TRP A 50 0.83 -9.02 23.87
C TRP A 50 1.64 -8.71 22.62
N LEU A 51 2.74 -9.41 22.44
CA LEU A 51 3.63 -9.24 21.28
C LEU A 51 3.82 -10.57 20.59
N LEU A 52 3.48 -10.63 19.28
CA LEU A 52 3.80 -11.81 18.46
C LEU A 52 5.32 -11.95 18.33
N HIS A 53 5.85 -13.16 18.52
CA HIS A 53 7.27 -13.42 18.26
C HIS A 53 7.65 -13.12 16.81
N SER A 54 6.74 -13.36 15.85
CA SER A 54 6.94 -13.04 14.44
C SER A 54 7.07 -11.54 14.14
N ASN A 55 6.61 -10.67 15.06
CA ASN A 55 6.80 -9.22 14.96
C ASN A 55 8.18 -8.75 15.45
N ILE A 56 8.94 -9.60 16.12
CA ILE A 56 10.28 -9.26 16.61
C ILE A 56 11.25 -9.31 15.45
N ASP A 57 11.91 -8.19 15.17
CA ASP A 57 12.90 -8.04 14.11
C ASP A 57 14.31 -8.44 14.61
N CYS A 58 14.71 -7.88 15.76
CA CYS A 58 15.91 -8.29 16.44
C CYS A 58 15.87 -7.96 17.94
N ILE A 59 16.78 -8.55 18.70
CA ILE A 59 16.97 -8.21 20.11
C ILE A 59 18.42 -7.85 20.40
N GLU A 60 18.61 -6.95 21.38
CA GLU A 60 19.91 -6.64 21.96
C GLU A 60 19.92 -7.06 23.42
N LYS A 61 21.05 -7.62 23.86
CA LYS A 61 21.24 -8.09 25.25
C LYS A 61 22.26 -7.20 25.93
N ARG A 62 21.95 -6.72 27.13
CA ARG A 62 22.86 -5.95 27.98
C ARG A 62 22.83 -6.53 29.38
N PHE A 63 23.97 -6.51 30.05
CA PHE A 63 24.12 -7.04 31.40
C PHE A 63 24.77 -5.99 32.29
N LEU A 64 24.16 -5.75 33.46
CA LEU A 64 24.70 -4.86 34.48
C LEU A 64 24.57 -5.54 35.84
N GLY A 65 25.68 -6.12 36.32
CA GLY A 65 25.70 -6.91 37.55
C GLY A 65 24.82 -8.16 37.43
N SER A 66 23.85 -8.32 38.28
CA SER A 66 22.87 -9.42 38.25
C SER A 66 21.64 -9.14 37.39
N LEU A 67 21.49 -7.92 36.87
CA LEU A 67 20.38 -7.51 36.03
C LEU A 67 20.68 -7.76 34.57
N GLY A 68 19.78 -8.47 33.90
CA GLY A 68 19.80 -8.64 32.44
C GLY A 68 18.76 -7.74 31.76
N THR A 69 19.14 -7.07 30.70
CA THR A 69 18.27 -6.22 29.89
C THR A 69 18.15 -6.79 28.49
N ILE A 70 16.94 -6.94 28.00
CA ILE A 70 16.62 -7.29 26.60
C ILE A 70 15.95 -6.09 25.95
N ILE A 71 16.56 -5.54 24.89
CA ILE A 71 15.93 -4.52 24.06
C ILE A 71 15.36 -5.23 22.84
N ILE A 72 14.05 -5.16 22.68
CA ILE A 72 13.31 -5.78 21.59
C ILE A 72 12.95 -4.72 20.56
N LYS A 73 13.38 -4.92 19.33
CA LYS A 73 13.06 -4.06 18.20
C LYS A 73 12.13 -4.82 17.26
N CYS A 74 10.97 -4.24 17.00
CA CYS A 74 9.88 -4.89 16.29
C CYS A 74 9.79 -4.45 14.83
N LYS A 75 9.19 -5.29 13.98
CA LYS A 75 8.96 -4.99 12.55
C LYS A 75 7.97 -3.86 12.35
N ASP A 76 7.08 -3.63 13.30
CA ASP A 76 6.16 -2.48 13.36
C ASP A 76 6.82 -1.18 13.86
N LEU A 77 8.16 -1.17 13.92
CA LEU A 77 9.05 -0.09 14.34
C LEU A 77 9.05 0.22 15.84
N ARG A 78 8.31 -0.52 16.64
CA ARG A 78 8.29 -0.41 18.11
C ARG A 78 9.61 -0.86 18.71
N ILE A 79 10.06 -0.14 19.75
CA ILE A 79 11.19 -0.54 20.58
C ILE A 79 10.70 -0.63 22.02
N ILE A 80 10.93 -1.77 22.68
CA ILE A 80 10.67 -1.97 24.09
C ILE A 80 11.90 -2.52 24.77
N GLN A 81 12.04 -2.22 26.06
CA GLN A 81 13.11 -2.76 26.89
C GLN A 81 12.49 -3.54 28.05
N LEU A 82 13.04 -4.71 28.33
CA LEU A 82 12.69 -5.55 29.46
C LEU A 82 13.92 -5.74 30.34
N ASP A 83 13.80 -5.34 31.59
CA ASP A 83 14.79 -5.65 32.60
C ASP A 83 14.34 -6.87 33.39
N ILE A 84 15.17 -7.90 33.43
CA ILE A 84 14.86 -9.21 34.01
C ILE A 84 15.85 -9.46 35.14
N PRO A 85 15.37 -9.69 36.38
CA PRO A 85 16.23 -10.07 37.48
C PRO A 85 16.78 -11.50 37.25
N GLY A 86 18.11 -11.63 37.30
CA GLY A 86 18.78 -12.89 37.03
C GLY A 86 19.36 -12.96 35.61
N MET A 87 20.70 -13.10 35.55
CA MET A 87 21.41 -13.19 34.26
C MET A 87 21.06 -14.45 33.49
N GLU A 88 20.92 -15.59 34.17
CA GLU A 88 20.61 -16.87 33.54
C GLU A 88 19.20 -16.87 32.96
N GLU A 89 18.22 -16.38 33.74
CA GLU A 89 16.83 -16.24 33.27
C GLU A 89 16.77 -15.33 32.05
N CYS A 90 17.46 -14.17 32.09
CA CYS A 90 17.52 -13.24 30.97
C CYS A 90 18.11 -13.89 29.70
N LEU A 91 19.19 -14.63 29.81
CA LEU A 91 19.82 -15.36 28.69
C LEU A 91 18.90 -16.43 28.13
N ASN A 92 18.23 -17.20 29.00
CA ASN A 92 17.29 -18.23 28.60
C ASN A 92 16.07 -17.64 27.85
N ILE A 93 15.52 -16.55 28.37
CA ILE A 93 14.39 -15.82 27.74
C ILE A 93 14.84 -15.25 26.40
N ALA A 94 15.97 -14.58 26.34
CA ALA A 94 16.50 -14.00 25.11
C ALA A 94 16.73 -15.09 24.03
N SER A 95 17.33 -16.21 24.40
CA SER A 95 17.54 -17.36 23.50
C SER A 95 16.23 -17.94 22.99
N SER A 96 15.20 -18.01 23.84
CA SER A 96 13.88 -18.47 23.46
C SER A 96 13.19 -17.51 22.50
N ILE A 97 13.27 -16.19 22.74
CA ILE A 97 12.75 -15.16 21.84
C ILE A 97 13.42 -15.25 20.46
N GLU A 98 14.73 -15.35 20.40
CA GLU A 98 15.48 -15.50 19.14
C GLU A 98 15.02 -16.74 18.36
N ALA A 99 14.86 -17.87 19.01
CA ALA A 99 14.41 -19.11 18.37
C ALA A 99 12.95 -19.02 17.89
N LEU A 100 12.06 -18.43 18.68
CA LEU A 100 10.63 -18.32 18.37
C LEU A 100 10.32 -17.24 17.32
N SER A 101 11.19 -16.22 17.19
CA SER A 101 11.04 -15.16 16.18
C SER A 101 11.56 -15.57 14.79
N THR A 102 12.34 -16.64 14.68
CA THR A 102 12.98 -17.10 13.45
C THR A 102 12.62 -18.57 13.13
N LEU A 103 11.33 -18.89 13.17
CA LEU A 103 10.85 -20.23 12.83
C LEU A 103 11.09 -20.55 11.35
N ASP A 104 11.65 -21.71 11.07
CA ASP A 104 12.00 -22.15 9.72
C ASP A 104 10.78 -22.55 8.88
N SER A 105 9.70 -23.01 9.53
CA SER A 105 8.50 -23.49 8.86
C SER A 105 7.33 -22.52 9.00
N VAL A 106 6.75 -22.13 7.86
CA VAL A 106 5.54 -21.30 7.82
C VAL A 106 4.36 -21.95 8.55
N THR A 107 4.28 -23.28 8.53
CA THR A 107 3.20 -24.04 9.21
C THR A 107 3.28 -24.00 10.73
N LEU A 108 4.40 -23.54 11.30
CA LEU A 108 4.56 -23.29 12.73
C LEU A 108 4.19 -21.88 13.14
N MET A 109 3.89 -20.98 12.19
CA MET A 109 3.51 -19.60 12.48
C MET A 109 2.10 -19.51 13.05
N TYR A 110 1.85 -18.47 13.79
CA TYR A 110 0.60 -18.30 14.56
C TYR A 110 -0.70 -18.41 13.75
N PRO A 111 -0.81 -17.98 12.49
CA PRO A 111 -2.03 -18.14 11.70
C PRO A 111 -2.57 -19.57 11.64
N PHE A 112 -1.73 -20.58 11.71
CA PHE A 112 -2.15 -21.99 11.73
C PHE A 112 -2.74 -22.46 13.08
N PHE A 113 -2.55 -21.66 14.14
CA PHE A 113 -3.00 -21.96 15.50
C PHE A 113 -4.09 -21.00 15.98
N TYR A 114 -4.23 -19.86 15.32
CA TYR A 114 -5.23 -18.85 15.69
C TYR A 114 -6.65 -19.40 15.52
N ARG A 115 -7.50 -19.12 16.52
CA ARG A 115 -8.93 -19.40 16.48
C ARG A 115 -9.67 -18.12 16.83
N PRO A 116 -10.57 -17.62 15.96
CA PRO A 116 -11.31 -16.40 16.21
C PRO A 116 -12.25 -16.57 17.40
N MET A 117 -12.42 -15.51 18.18
CA MET A 117 -13.41 -15.44 19.26
C MET A 117 -14.70 -14.75 18.80
N PHE A 118 -14.79 -14.36 17.56
CA PHE A 118 -15.96 -13.73 16.92
C PHE A 118 -16.57 -14.70 15.89
N GLU A 119 -17.85 -14.50 15.60
CA GLU A 119 -18.54 -15.25 14.53
C GLU A 119 -18.12 -14.68 13.16
N ILE A 120 -17.75 -15.57 12.24
CA ILE A 120 -17.38 -15.19 10.88
C ILE A 120 -18.65 -14.90 10.10
N VAL A 121 -18.91 -13.62 9.79
CA VAL A 121 -20.06 -13.19 8.99
C VAL A 121 -19.81 -13.44 7.51
N GLU A 122 -18.60 -13.18 7.03
CA GLU A 122 -18.19 -13.39 5.64
C GLU A 122 -16.82 -14.08 5.58
N ASP A 123 -16.72 -15.10 4.72
CA ASP A 123 -15.44 -15.75 4.45
C ASP A 123 -14.60 -14.89 3.51
N GLY A 124 -13.61 -14.21 4.08
CA GLY A 124 -12.72 -13.33 3.33
C GLY A 124 -11.88 -14.01 2.24
N TRP A 125 -11.68 -15.32 2.31
CA TRP A 125 -10.98 -16.06 1.25
C TRP A 125 -11.78 -16.16 -0.06
N SER A 126 -13.10 -16.11 0.02
CA SER A 126 -14.01 -16.22 -1.13
C SER A 126 -14.59 -14.87 -1.56
N ALA A 127 -14.26 -13.77 -0.88
CA ALA A 127 -14.81 -12.45 -1.15
C ALA A 127 -14.40 -11.92 -2.53
N PHE A 128 -13.12 -12.10 -2.90
CA PHE A 128 -12.53 -11.51 -4.11
C PHE A 128 -11.95 -12.60 -5.03
N LEU A 129 -12.84 -13.28 -5.76
CA LEU A 129 -12.45 -14.31 -6.72
C LEU A 129 -12.27 -13.73 -8.13
N PRO A 130 -11.28 -14.18 -8.93
CA PRO A 130 -11.08 -13.72 -10.30
C PRO A 130 -12.30 -13.84 -11.19
N GLU A 131 -13.12 -14.87 -10.96
CA GLU A 131 -14.35 -15.11 -11.72
C GLU A 131 -15.39 -14.02 -11.45
N LYS A 132 -15.53 -13.55 -10.21
CA LYS A 132 -16.47 -12.46 -9.84
C LYS A 132 -16.02 -11.13 -10.45
N GLU A 133 -14.73 -10.82 -10.41
CA GLU A 133 -14.13 -9.65 -11.06
C GLU A 133 -14.36 -9.68 -12.57
N PHE A 134 -14.22 -10.86 -13.18
CA PHE A 134 -14.47 -11.05 -14.60
C PHE A 134 -15.94 -10.87 -14.99
N GLU A 135 -16.90 -11.29 -14.15
CA GLU A 135 -18.33 -11.06 -14.38
C GLU A 135 -18.65 -9.56 -14.46
N VAL A 136 -18.05 -8.75 -13.57
CA VAL A 136 -18.17 -7.29 -13.59
C VAL A 136 -17.59 -6.71 -14.89
N LEU A 137 -16.43 -7.21 -15.34
CA LEU A 137 -15.83 -6.79 -16.60
C LEU A 137 -16.70 -7.15 -17.80
N MET A 138 -17.28 -8.35 -17.83
CA MET A 138 -18.14 -8.82 -18.90
C MET A 138 -19.43 -8.02 -19.04
N SER A 139 -19.89 -7.36 -17.98
CA SER A 139 -21.03 -6.45 -18.05
C SER A 139 -20.75 -5.19 -18.89
N VAL A 140 -19.49 -4.88 -19.12
CA VAL A 140 -19.03 -3.65 -19.80
C VAL A 140 -18.41 -3.94 -21.17
N THR A 141 -17.75 -5.09 -21.33
CA THR A 141 -17.03 -5.46 -22.56
C THR A 141 -16.98 -6.98 -22.76
N ASP A 142 -17.01 -7.42 -24.02
CA ASP A 142 -16.90 -8.82 -24.39
C ASP A 142 -15.51 -9.19 -24.97
N GLN A 143 -14.55 -8.26 -24.93
CA GLN A 143 -13.23 -8.43 -25.55
C GLN A 143 -12.23 -9.25 -24.73
N TRP A 144 -12.63 -9.68 -23.53
CA TRP A 144 -11.77 -10.39 -22.60
C TRP A 144 -12.30 -11.80 -22.33
N ARG A 145 -11.43 -12.67 -21.83
CA ARG A 145 -11.78 -14.01 -21.38
C ARG A 145 -10.96 -14.43 -20.16
N LEU A 146 -11.47 -15.37 -19.41
CA LEU A 146 -10.69 -16.13 -18.44
C LEU A 146 -9.84 -17.18 -19.15
N SER A 147 -8.59 -17.31 -18.73
CA SER A 147 -7.72 -18.42 -19.13
C SER A 147 -7.30 -19.21 -17.90
N TYR A 148 -7.47 -20.52 -17.99
CA TYR A 148 -7.07 -21.49 -16.97
C TYR A 148 -5.76 -22.19 -17.32
N ILE A 149 -4.96 -21.61 -18.22
CA ILE A 149 -3.69 -22.17 -18.68
C ILE A 149 -2.71 -22.42 -17.53
N ASN A 150 -2.81 -21.66 -16.48
CA ASN A 150 -1.93 -21.75 -15.30
C ASN A 150 -2.55 -22.54 -14.14
N LYS A 151 -3.56 -23.38 -14.38
CA LYS A 151 -4.31 -24.10 -13.36
C LYS A 151 -3.42 -24.92 -12.41
N ASP A 152 -2.34 -25.46 -12.90
CA ASP A 152 -1.35 -26.25 -12.17
C ASP A 152 -0.06 -25.49 -11.86
N PHE A 153 -0.03 -24.17 -12.10
CA PHE A 153 1.13 -23.30 -11.93
C PHE A 153 2.38 -23.66 -12.76
N SER A 154 2.24 -24.50 -13.76
CA SER A 154 3.37 -24.95 -14.58
C SER A 154 3.86 -23.92 -15.59
N ILE A 155 2.98 -23.03 -16.04
CA ILE A 155 3.30 -21.98 -17.02
C ILE A 155 3.96 -20.77 -16.36
N CYS A 156 3.39 -20.30 -15.24
CA CYS A 156 3.91 -19.22 -14.45
C CYS A 156 3.71 -19.48 -12.96
N PRO A 157 4.74 -19.92 -12.22
CA PRO A 157 4.61 -20.27 -10.79
C PRO A 157 4.14 -19.13 -9.90
N SER A 158 4.37 -17.88 -10.30
CA SER A 158 4.03 -16.70 -9.51
C SER A 158 2.70 -16.03 -9.90
N TYR A 159 2.03 -16.49 -10.96
CA TYR A 159 0.68 -16.06 -11.33
C TYR A 159 -0.38 -16.94 -10.68
N PRO A 160 -1.63 -16.44 -10.54
CA PRO A 160 -2.75 -17.24 -10.07
C PRO A 160 -3.12 -18.32 -11.10
N PRO A 161 -3.94 -19.30 -10.71
CA PRO A 161 -4.38 -20.37 -11.62
C PRO A 161 -5.26 -19.84 -12.78
N VAL A 162 -5.90 -18.69 -12.58
CA VAL A 162 -6.82 -18.05 -13.53
C VAL A 162 -6.34 -16.63 -13.79
N VAL A 163 -6.27 -16.26 -15.07
CA VAL A 163 -5.89 -14.90 -15.51
C VAL A 163 -6.87 -14.38 -16.57
N ILE A 164 -6.97 -13.04 -16.64
CA ILE A 164 -7.80 -12.35 -17.62
C ILE A 164 -6.91 -11.91 -18.79
N VAL A 165 -7.26 -12.33 -19.99
CA VAL A 165 -6.51 -12.07 -21.22
C VAL A 165 -7.45 -11.66 -22.35
N PRO A 166 -6.95 -11.03 -23.46
CA PRO A 166 -7.77 -10.72 -24.61
C PRO A 166 -8.42 -11.97 -25.21
N ARG A 167 -9.72 -11.89 -25.53
CA ARG A 167 -10.47 -13.00 -26.10
C ARG A 167 -9.88 -13.54 -27.39
N SER A 168 -9.26 -12.67 -28.19
CA SER A 168 -8.62 -13.02 -29.47
C SER A 168 -7.34 -13.85 -29.32
N ILE A 169 -6.82 -14.01 -28.10
CA ILE A 169 -5.58 -14.73 -27.81
C ILE A 169 -5.91 -16.08 -27.20
N ASN A 170 -5.49 -17.16 -27.85
CA ASN A 170 -5.66 -18.52 -27.36
C ASN A 170 -4.54 -18.96 -26.42
N ASP A 171 -4.73 -20.07 -25.72
CA ASP A 171 -3.79 -20.57 -24.71
C ASP A 171 -2.46 -21.04 -25.29
N GLU A 172 -2.45 -21.54 -26.54
CA GLU A 172 -1.21 -21.90 -27.23
C GLU A 172 -0.32 -20.66 -27.47
N THR A 173 -0.93 -19.53 -27.84
CA THR A 173 -0.24 -18.25 -27.94
C THR A 173 0.31 -17.81 -26.59
N LEU A 174 -0.48 -17.91 -25.51
CA LEU A 174 -0.05 -17.56 -24.15
C LEU A 174 1.15 -18.39 -23.68
N GLN A 175 1.18 -19.68 -24.01
CA GLN A 175 2.30 -20.56 -23.68
C GLN A 175 3.60 -20.11 -24.34
N LYS A 176 3.55 -19.69 -25.61
CA LYS A 176 4.71 -19.16 -26.33
C LYS A 176 5.17 -17.82 -25.76
N VAL A 177 4.23 -16.95 -25.39
CA VAL A 177 4.53 -15.68 -24.72
C VAL A 177 5.17 -15.91 -23.34
N ALA A 178 4.65 -16.86 -22.56
CA ALA A 178 5.21 -17.22 -21.26
C ALA A 178 6.69 -17.66 -21.39
N ALA A 179 7.04 -18.45 -22.41
CA ALA A 179 8.42 -18.84 -22.68
C ALA A 179 9.34 -17.67 -23.11
N TYR A 180 8.76 -16.54 -23.44
CA TYR A 180 9.47 -15.32 -23.85
C TYR A 180 9.53 -14.26 -22.75
N ARG A 181 8.71 -14.35 -21.71
CA ARG A 181 8.71 -13.44 -20.58
C ARG A 181 9.39 -14.06 -19.36
N HIS A 182 10.12 -13.27 -18.62
CA HIS A 182 10.84 -13.72 -17.42
C HIS A 182 9.90 -14.40 -16.42
N GLY A 183 10.28 -15.60 -15.97
CA GLY A 183 9.45 -16.36 -15.03
C GLY A 183 8.06 -16.77 -15.56
N GLY A 184 7.84 -16.71 -16.88
CA GLY A 184 6.55 -17.02 -17.50
C GLY A 184 5.49 -15.94 -17.33
N ARG A 185 5.84 -14.77 -16.77
CA ARG A 185 4.90 -13.70 -16.44
C ARG A 185 4.50 -12.91 -17.68
N PHE A 186 3.64 -13.50 -18.51
CA PHE A 186 3.12 -12.88 -19.73
C PHE A 186 2.17 -11.71 -19.42
N PRO A 187 1.94 -10.76 -20.36
CA PRO A 187 1.02 -9.66 -20.17
C PRO A 187 -0.40 -10.13 -19.84
N VAL A 188 -0.94 -9.66 -18.72
CA VAL A 188 -2.31 -9.91 -18.25
C VAL A 188 -3.00 -8.59 -17.98
N LEU A 189 -4.34 -8.62 -17.99
CA LEU A 189 -5.14 -7.45 -17.61
C LEU A 189 -4.89 -7.11 -16.14
N SER A 190 -4.56 -5.84 -15.89
CA SER A 190 -4.50 -5.22 -14.57
C SER A 190 -5.71 -4.31 -14.33
N TYR A 191 -6.05 -3.47 -15.31
CA TYR A 191 -7.15 -2.53 -15.19
C TYR A 191 -7.82 -2.24 -16.54
N TYR A 192 -9.14 -2.13 -16.52
CA TYR A 192 -9.96 -1.68 -17.65
C TYR A 192 -10.64 -0.36 -17.31
N HIS A 193 -10.31 0.69 -18.06
CA HIS A 193 -10.87 2.02 -17.83
C HIS A 193 -12.25 2.16 -18.50
N LYS A 194 -13.31 2.07 -17.70
CA LYS A 194 -14.72 2.05 -18.17
C LYS A 194 -15.08 3.27 -19.04
N LYS A 195 -14.47 4.45 -18.78
CA LYS A 195 -14.75 5.71 -19.48
C LYS A 195 -14.43 5.66 -20.97
N ASN A 196 -13.33 5.03 -21.37
CA ASN A 196 -12.85 5.04 -22.77
C ASN A 196 -12.45 3.65 -23.31
N GLY A 197 -12.48 2.61 -22.47
CA GLY A 197 -12.12 1.25 -22.83
C GLY A 197 -10.63 1.02 -23.02
N MET A 198 -9.77 1.94 -22.58
CA MET A 198 -8.33 1.73 -22.53
C MET A 198 -7.99 0.80 -21.37
N VAL A 199 -6.85 0.12 -21.50
CA VAL A 199 -6.45 -0.89 -20.55
C VAL A 199 -5.04 -0.69 -20.05
N MET A 200 -4.79 -1.17 -18.85
CA MET A 200 -3.46 -1.35 -18.30
C MET A 200 -3.19 -2.84 -18.16
N MET A 201 -2.06 -3.26 -18.70
CA MET A 201 -1.53 -4.62 -18.55
C MET A 201 -0.27 -4.58 -17.71
N ARG A 202 0.05 -5.71 -17.07
CA ARG A 202 1.32 -5.92 -16.38
C ARG A 202 1.99 -7.22 -16.80
N SER A 203 3.32 -7.23 -16.78
CA SER A 203 4.13 -8.39 -17.11
C SER A 203 5.52 -8.32 -16.46
N SER A 204 6.36 -9.29 -16.74
CA SER A 204 7.81 -9.21 -16.59
C SER A 204 8.49 -8.74 -17.87
N GLN A 205 9.82 -8.56 -17.83
CA GLN A 205 10.63 -8.21 -18.99
C GLN A 205 10.59 -9.29 -20.07
N PRO A 206 10.68 -8.93 -21.36
CA PRO A 206 10.89 -9.89 -22.43
C PRO A 206 12.32 -10.43 -22.42
N LEU A 207 12.51 -11.68 -22.83
CA LEU A 207 13.81 -12.35 -22.89
C LEU A 207 14.44 -12.17 -24.29
N THR A 208 14.74 -10.93 -24.63
CA THR A 208 15.33 -10.58 -25.93
C THR A 208 16.80 -10.97 -26.03
N GLY A 209 17.54 -10.89 -24.92
CA GLY A 209 18.96 -11.13 -24.87
C GLY A 209 19.77 -10.22 -25.80
N THR A 210 21.08 -10.47 -25.91
CA THR A 210 21.98 -9.74 -26.80
C THR A 210 21.65 -9.97 -28.28
N ASN A 211 21.14 -11.16 -28.62
CA ASN A 211 20.79 -11.54 -29.99
C ASN A 211 19.47 -10.92 -30.49
N GLY A 212 18.76 -10.14 -29.66
CA GLY A 212 17.52 -9.51 -30.06
C GLY A 212 16.40 -10.49 -30.38
N ARG A 213 16.25 -11.57 -29.61
CA ARG A 213 15.21 -12.59 -29.81
C ARG A 213 13.84 -11.92 -29.93
N ARG A 214 13.07 -12.38 -30.91
CA ARG A 214 11.71 -11.91 -31.24
C ARG A 214 10.66 -12.96 -30.89
N CYS A 215 9.48 -12.53 -30.47
CA CYS A 215 8.29 -13.38 -30.30
C CYS A 215 7.08 -12.70 -30.93
N LYS A 216 6.60 -13.22 -32.06
CA LYS A 216 5.44 -12.68 -32.76
C LYS A 216 4.15 -12.85 -32.01
N GLU A 217 4.05 -13.87 -31.18
CA GLU A 217 2.92 -14.13 -30.27
C GLU A 217 2.82 -13.07 -29.19
N ASP A 218 3.95 -12.61 -28.65
CA ASP A 218 4.00 -11.51 -27.69
C ASP A 218 3.53 -10.19 -28.31
N GLU A 219 4.05 -9.87 -29.51
CA GLU A 219 3.59 -8.71 -30.28
C GLU A 219 2.08 -8.77 -30.53
N LYS A 220 1.54 -9.93 -30.92
CA LYS A 220 0.11 -10.14 -31.13
C LYS A 220 -0.70 -9.90 -29.85
N LEU A 221 -0.25 -10.43 -28.70
CA LEU A 221 -0.91 -10.26 -27.41
C LEU A 221 -0.95 -8.79 -27.00
N VAL A 222 0.19 -8.12 -27.04
CA VAL A 222 0.30 -6.70 -26.64
C VAL A 222 -0.53 -5.83 -27.59
N ASN A 223 -0.46 -6.06 -28.91
CA ASN A 223 -1.22 -5.30 -29.89
C ASN A 223 -2.74 -5.55 -29.84
N ALA A 224 -3.18 -6.67 -29.26
CA ALA A 224 -4.62 -6.93 -29.06
C ALA A 224 -5.32 -5.91 -28.17
N THR A 225 -4.59 -5.14 -27.41
CA THR A 225 -5.11 -4.07 -26.54
C THR A 225 -5.14 -2.70 -27.20
N LEU A 226 -4.56 -2.56 -28.40
CA LEU A 226 -4.55 -1.30 -29.13
C LEU A 226 -5.87 -1.06 -29.85
N ARG A 227 -6.33 0.18 -29.84
CA ARG A 227 -7.39 0.63 -30.74
C ARG A 227 -6.83 1.08 -32.09
N PRO A 228 -7.59 0.93 -33.17
CA PRO A 228 -7.18 1.40 -34.50
C PRO A 228 -6.75 2.87 -34.46
N GLY A 229 -5.56 3.15 -35.00
CA GLY A 229 -5.00 4.50 -35.10
C GLY A 229 -4.46 5.10 -33.79
N LYS A 230 -4.48 4.33 -32.66
CA LYS A 230 -3.93 4.76 -31.39
C LYS A 230 -2.56 4.13 -31.12
N ARG A 231 -1.71 4.85 -30.41
CA ARG A 231 -0.45 4.33 -29.85
C ARG A 231 -0.69 3.77 -28.45
N GLY A 232 0.18 2.84 -28.05
CA GLY A 232 0.28 2.39 -26.66
C GLY A 232 1.58 2.86 -26.02
N TYR A 233 1.64 2.75 -24.69
CA TYR A 233 2.84 3.07 -23.92
C TYR A 233 3.31 1.85 -23.13
N ILE A 234 4.61 1.64 -23.13
CA ILE A 234 5.29 0.66 -22.28
C ILE A 234 6.04 1.44 -21.22
N ILE A 235 5.64 1.28 -19.95
CA ILE A 235 6.33 1.88 -18.81
C ILE A 235 7.26 0.81 -18.23
N ASP A 236 8.55 0.97 -18.48
CA ASP A 236 9.61 0.15 -17.88
C ASP A 236 10.06 0.81 -16.57
N THR A 237 9.85 0.12 -15.45
CA THR A 237 10.18 0.62 -14.12
C THR A 237 11.68 0.60 -13.81
N ARG A 238 12.51 0.28 -14.78
CA ARG A 238 13.97 0.31 -14.70
C ARG A 238 14.54 1.53 -15.41
N SER A 239 15.74 1.94 -15.01
CA SER A 239 16.55 2.85 -15.82
C SER A 239 16.95 2.18 -17.15
N LEU A 240 17.24 2.98 -18.17
CA LEU A 240 17.72 2.47 -19.45
C LEU A 240 18.99 1.61 -19.29
N ASN A 241 19.92 2.06 -18.44
CA ASN A 241 21.14 1.31 -18.15
C ASN A 241 20.86 -0.06 -17.51
N ALA A 242 19.96 -0.11 -16.54
CA ALA A 242 19.54 -1.37 -15.90
C ALA A 242 18.87 -2.31 -16.90
N ALA A 243 18.03 -1.79 -17.82
CA ALA A 243 17.41 -2.57 -18.87
C ALA A 243 18.44 -3.12 -19.88
N GLN A 244 19.46 -2.34 -20.25
CA GLN A 244 20.55 -2.79 -21.09
C GLN A 244 21.44 -3.86 -20.43
N GLN A 245 21.75 -3.68 -19.14
CA GLN A 245 22.46 -4.70 -18.35
C GLN A 245 21.65 -6.00 -18.23
N ALA A 246 20.34 -5.91 -18.03
CA ALA A 246 19.46 -7.06 -18.02
C ALA A 246 19.47 -7.78 -19.38
N ARG A 247 19.52 -7.04 -20.48
CA ARG A 247 19.65 -7.61 -21.84
C ARG A 247 20.95 -8.42 -22.01
N ALA A 248 22.07 -7.94 -21.47
CA ALA A 248 23.32 -8.68 -21.49
C ALA A 248 23.26 -10.01 -20.70
N LYS A 249 22.32 -10.11 -19.74
CA LYS A 249 22.06 -11.31 -18.92
C LYS A 249 20.90 -12.18 -19.45
N GLY A 250 20.45 -11.95 -20.69
CA GLY A 250 19.37 -12.72 -21.32
C GLY A 250 17.97 -12.13 -21.18
N GLY A 251 17.79 -11.11 -20.35
CA GLY A 251 16.56 -10.31 -20.27
C GLY A 251 16.46 -9.29 -21.40
N GLY A 252 15.78 -8.18 -21.17
CA GLY A 252 15.74 -7.11 -22.16
C GLY A 252 14.49 -6.24 -22.10
N PHE A 253 14.12 -5.72 -23.24
CA PHE A 253 13.00 -4.80 -23.43
C PHE A 253 12.48 -4.89 -24.86
N GLU A 254 11.27 -4.41 -25.10
CA GLU A 254 10.62 -4.37 -26.41
C GLU A 254 11.40 -3.45 -27.36
N GLN A 255 11.72 -3.98 -28.54
CA GLN A 255 12.45 -3.22 -29.58
C GLN A 255 11.43 -2.50 -30.47
N GLU A 256 11.66 -1.22 -30.76
CA GLU A 256 10.76 -0.38 -31.55
C GLU A 256 10.46 -0.95 -32.93
N VAL A 257 11.42 -1.65 -33.56
CA VAL A 257 11.24 -2.31 -34.84
C VAL A 257 10.13 -3.38 -34.81
N TYR A 258 9.92 -4.03 -33.68
CA TYR A 258 8.91 -5.08 -33.49
C TYR A 258 7.64 -4.60 -32.83
N TYR A 259 7.71 -3.47 -32.10
CA TYR A 259 6.58 -2.83 -31.42
C TYR A 259 6.39 -1.37 -31.89
N PRO A 260 6.22 -1.10 -33.21
CA PRO A 260 6.28 0.27 -33.75
C PRO A 260 5.13 1.17 -33.29
N GLN A 261 4.04 0.59 -32.78
CA GLN A 261 2.90 1.34 -32.25
C GLN A 261 3.02 1.63 -30.74
N TRP A 262 4.10 1.16 -30.11
CA TRP A 262 4.34 1.31 -28.70
C TRP A 262 5.51 2.23 -28.43
N ARG A 263 5.28 3.22 -27.56
CA ARG A 263 6.35 4.09 -27.04
C ARG A 263 6.80 3.58 -25.68
N ARG A 264 8.08 3.25 -25.55
CA ARG A 264 8.67 2.85 -24.27
C ARG A 264 9.17 4.07 -23.50
N ILE A 265 8.81 4.14 -22.20
CA ILE A 265 9.21 5.15 -21.27
C ILE A 265 9.85 4.48 -20.05
N HIS A 266 11.06 4.91 -19.71
CA HIS A 266 11.75 4.42 -18.53
C HIS A 266 11.41 5.30 -17.32
N ARG A 267 11.06 4.64 -16.19
CA ARG A 267 10.86 5.26 -14.89
C ARG A 267 11.65 4.47 -13.86
N CYS A 268 12.80 5.01 -13.44
CA CYS A 268 13.68 4.33 -12.51
C CYS A 268 13.06 4.28 -11.11
N ILE A 269 12.64 3.10 -10.69
CA ILE A 269 12.18 2.81 -9.34
C ILE A 269 13.20 1.87 -8.71
N GLU A 270 13.72 2.26 -7.56
CA GLU A 270 14.75 1.51 -6.86
C GLU A 270 14.24 0.20 -6.26
N ARG A 271 15.16 -0.70 -5.92
CA ARG A 271 14.84 -2.09 -5.59
C ARG A 271 15.67 -2.63 -4.42
N PHE A 272 15.15 -3.67 -3.79
CA PHE A 272 15.84 -4.51 -2.80
C PHE A 272 16.59 -3.73 -1.71
N ASN A 273 17.90 -3.95 -1.62
CA ASN A 273 18.75 -3.38 -0.58
C ASN A 273 18.78 -1.85 -0.56
N ILE A 274 18.59 -1.19 -1.70
CA ILE A 274 18.53 0.29 -1.75
C ILE A 274 17.32 0.79 -0.97
N LEU A 275 16.14 0.17 -1.17
CA LEU A 275 14.93 0.48 -0.42
C LEU A 275 15.05 0.09 1.05
N GLN A 276 15.70 -1.04 1.34
CA GLN A 276 15.94 -1.49 2.71
C GLN A 276 16.86 -0.52 3.47
N GLU A 277 17.96 -0.07 2.85
CA GLU A 277 18.84 0.94 3.42
C GLU A 277 18.14 2.29 3.63
N SER A 278 17.25 2.66 2.72
CA SER A 278 16.42 3.86 2.86
C SER A 278 15.54 3.79 4.11
N LEU A 279 14.84 2.67 4.31
CA LEU A 279 14.02 2.46 5.50
C LEU A 279 14.86 2.50 6.79
N ILE A 280 16.01 1.84 6.80
CA ILE A 280 16.91 1.85 7.96
C ILE A 280 17.31 3.29 8.31
N LYS A 281 17.78 4.07 7.33
CA LYS A 281 18.18 5.47 7.53
C LYS A 281 17.01 6.35 7.99
N LEU A 282 15.82 6.13 7.43
CA LEU A 282 14.61 6.86 7.84
C LEU A 282 14.28 6.59 9.30
N VAL A 283 14.25 5.33 9.70
CA VAL A 283 13.94 4.91 11.08
C VAL A 283 15.03 5.39 12.05
N GLU A 284 16.32 5.37 11.66
CA GLU A 284 17.40 5.98 12.44
C GLU A 284 17.23 7.49 12.62
N ALA A 285 16.76 8.19 11.58
CA ALA A 285 16.45 9.61 11.69
C ALA A 285 15.27 9.86 12.66
N CYS A 286 14.21 9.08 12.56
CA CYS A 286 13.02 9.20 13.42
C CYS A 286 13.31 8.85 14.89
N ASN A 287 14.29 8.00 15.15
CA ASN A 287 14.73 7.62 16.50
C ASN A 287 15.83 8.55 17.06
N ASP A 288 16.23 9.58 16.35
CA ASP A 288 17.28 10.50 16.79
C ASP A 288 16.78 11.42 17.92
N GLN A 289 17.30 11.21 19.11
CA GLN A 289 16.98 11.98 20.32
C GLN A 289 17.84 13.23 20.52
N SER A 290 18.64 13.62 19.52
CA SER A 290 19.58 14.77 19.65
C SER A 290 18.87 16.13 19.73
N HIS A 291 17.57 16.20 19.47
CA HIS A 291 16.76 17.44 19.43
C HIS A 291 17.34 18.54 18.50
N ASN A 292 18.18 18.17 17.55
CA ASN A 292 18.77 19.08 16.58
C ASN A 292 18.01 18.96 15.24
N MET A 293 17.23 19.99 14.92
CA MET A 293 16.36 19.99 13.74
C MET A 293 17.16 19.90 12.42
N ASP A 294 18.28 20.62 12.30
CA ASP A 294 19.08 20.61 11.07
C ASP A 294 19.70 19.23 10.83
N ARG A 295 20.15 18.59 11.90
CA ARG A 295 20.69 17.23 11.85
C ARG A 295 19.61 16.23 11.51
N TRP A 296 18.42 16.38 12.08
CA TRP A 296 17.28 15.52 11.80
C TRP A 296 16.83 15.62 10.33
N LEU A 297 16.67 16.84 9.81
CA LEU A 297 16.34 17.10 8.40
C LEU A 297 17.39 16.52 7.45
N SER A 298 18.68 16.71 7.75
CA SER A 298 19.77 16.13 6.94
C SER A 298 19.76 14.59 6.92
N LYS A 299 19.41 13.94 8.02
CA LYS A 299 19.26 12.48 8.08
C LYS A 299 18.03 12.02 7.32
N LEU A 300 16.92 12.74 7.44
CA LEU A 300 15.69 12.46 6.72
C LEU A 300 15.93 12.54 5.20
N GLU A 301 16.57 13.61 4.73
CA GLU A 301 16.96 13.75 3.33
C GLU A 301 17.90 12.64 2.86
N ALA A 302 18.92 12.30 3.65
CA ALA A 302 19.88 11.23 3.35
C ALA A 302 19.25 9.83 3.26
N SER A 303 18.03 9.64 3.77
CA SER A 303 17.28 8.40 3.62
C SER A 303 16.78 8.19 2.17
N ASN A 304 16.56 9.25 1.41
CA ASN A 304 15.93 9.27 0.08
C ASN A 304 14.49 8.69 0.05
N TRP A 305 13.86 8.43 1.17
CA TRP A 305 12.53 7.83 1.22
C TRP A 305 11.48 8.65 0.47
N MET A 306 11.46 9.96 0.71
CA MET A 306 10.56 10.89 0.03
C MET A 306 10.81 10.97 -1.48
N THR A 307 12.07 10.82 -1.91
CA THR A 307 12.45 10.75 -3.33
C THR A 307 11.84 9.51 -3.98
N TYR A 308 11.88 8.35 -3.32
CA TYR A 308 11.30 7.11 -3.85
C TYR A 308 9.77 7.17 -3.91
N ILE A 309 9.10 7.78 -2.93
CA ILE A 309 7.67 8.08 -3.01
C ILE A 309 7.36 8.92 -4.25
N LYS A 310 8.12 10.00 -4.46
CA LYS A 310 7.95 10.88 -5.63
C LYS A 310 8.10 10.12 -6.94
N GLU A 311 9.13 9.28 -7.09
CA GLU A 311 9.37 8.53 -8.33
C GLU A 311 8.25 7.54 -8.63
N ILE A 312 7.75 6.83 -7.61
CA ILE A 312 6.65 5.87 -7.76
C ILE A 312 5.35 6.58 -8.12
N LEU A 313 5.00 7.66 -7.41
CA LEU A 313 3.80 8.45 -7.70
C LEU A 313 3.87 9.09 -9.10
N THR A 314 5.05 9.57 -9.51
CA THR A 314 5.26 10.11 -10.86
C THR A 314 4.99 9.05 -11.93
N ALA A 315 5.47 7.83 -11.73
CA ALA A 315 5.22 6.73 -12.66
C ALA A 315 3.73 6.33 -12.71
N ALA A 316 3.07 6.30 -11.56
CA ALA A 316 1.63 5.99 -11.47
C ALA A 316 0.77 7.09 -12.13
N CYS A 317 1.07 8.36 -11.88
CA CYS A 317 0.41 9.50 -12.54
C CYS A 317 0.61 9.45 -14.07
N LEU A 318 1.80 9.09 -14.53
CA LEU A 318 2.07 8.93 -15.97
C LEU A 318 1.19 7.84 -16.57
N ALA A 319 1.10 6.67 -15.94
CA ALA A 319 0.24 5.57 -16.40
C ALA A 319 -1.23 6.02 -16.46
N ALA A 320 -1.71 6.69 -15.42
CA ALA A 320 -3.06 7.22 -15.35
C ALA A 320 -3.33 8.28 -16.43
N GLN A 321 -2.37 9.17 -16.69
CA GLN A 321 -2.46 10.20 -17.73
C GLN A 321 -2.55 9.59 -19.13
N CYS A 322 -1.71 8.59 -19.42
CA CYS A 322 -1.76 7.88 -20.71
C CYS A 322 -3.14 7.25 -20.95
N ILE A 323 -3.74 6.67 -19.91
CA ILE A 323 -5.04 6.01 -20.01
C ILE A 323 -6.19 7.00 -20.13
N ASP A 324 -6.31 7.94 -19.18
CA ASP A 324 -7.47 8.83 -19.09
C ASP A 324 -7.42 10.00 -20.07
N ARG A 325 -6.28 10.69 -20.18
CA ARG A 325 -6.14 11.92 -20.98
C ARG A 325 -5.75 11.65 -22.43
N GLU A 326 -4.77 10.77 -22.65
CA GLU A 326 -4.31 10.47 -24.00
C GLU A 326 -5.13 9.39 -24.69
N GLY A 327 -5.94 8.64 -23.94
CA GLY A 327 -6.76 7.55 -24.47
C GLY A 327 -5.89 6.44 -25.09
N ALA A 328 -4.83 6.05 -24.41
CA ALA A 328 -3.88 5.04 -24.83
C ALA A 328 -3.83 3.88 -23.83
N SER A 329 -3.66 2.66 -24.33
CA SER A 329 -3.39 1.50 -23.48
C SER A 329 -1.93 1.49 -23.00
N VAL A 330 -1.70 0.91 -21.83
CA VAL A 330 -0.40 0.90 -21.14
C VAL A 330 -0.01 -0.52 -20.78
N LEU A 331 1.25 -0.88 -20.99
CA LEU A 331 1.89 -2.07 -20.45
C LEU A 331 2.94 -1.63 -19.42
N VAL A 332 2.86 -2.13 -18.20
CA VAL A 332 3.84 -1.85 -17.15
C VAL A 332 4.66 -3.11 -16.88
N HIS A 333 5.97 -2.98 -16.89
CA HIS A 333 6.86 -4.06 -16.48
C HIS A 333 8.17 -3.54 -15.85
N GLY A 334 8.88 -4.42 -15.21
CA GLY A 334 10.24 -4.23 -14.70
C GLY A 334 11.12 -5.42 -15.12
N THR A 335 11.86 -5.98 -14.19
CA THR A 335 12.59 -7.24 -14.42
C THR A 335 11.68 -8.44 -14.20
N GLU A 336 11.27 -8.69 -12.96
CA GLU A 336 10.39 -9.79 -12.57
C GLU A 336 8.90 -9.40 -12.67
N GLY A 337 8.58 -8.13 -12.46
CA GLY A 337 7.20 -7.64 -12.44
C GLY A 337 6.43 -7.96 -11.15
N THR A 338 7.13 -8.15 -10.04
CA THR A 338 6.56 -8.52 -8.73
C THR A 338 6.63 -7.45 -7.66
N ASP A 339 7.35 -6.36 -7.90
CA ASP A 339 7.59 -5.28 -6.95
C ASP A 339 7.14 -3.92 -7.50
N SER A 340 8.04 -3.18 -8.16
CA SER A 340 7.76 -1.84 -8.69
C SER A 340 6.63 -1.80 -9.70
N THR A 341 6.48 -2.84 -10.52
CA THR A 341 5.36 -2.97 -11.45
C THR A 341 4.02 -2.92 -10.72
N LEU A 342 3.88 -3.64 -9.60
CA LEU A 342 2.65 -3.70 -8.82
C LEU A 342 2.38 -2.39 -8.06
N GLN A 343 3.42 -1.70 -7.61
CA GLN A 343 3.28 -0.36 -7.04
C GLN A 343 2.67 0.61 -8.06
N VAL A 344 3.19 0.63 -9.28
CA VAL A 344 2.71 1.53 -10.35
C VAL A 344 1.28 1.18 -10.76
N THR A 345 1.00 -0.10 -11.02
CA THR A 345 -0.33 -0.51 -11.50
C THR A 345 -1.42 -0.32 -10.47
N SER A 346 -1.15 -0.61 -9.20
CA SER A 346 -2.14 -0.42 -8.13
C SER A 346 -2.38 1.06 -7.81
N LEU A 347 -1.34 1.89 -7.76
CA LEU A 347 -1.50 3.34 -7.55
C LEU A 347 -2.20 4.03 -8.72
N ALA A 348 -1.92 3.63 -9.96
CA ALA A 348 -2.63 4.16 -11.13
C ALA A 348 -4.14 3.87 -11.05
N GLN A 349 -4.54 2.70 -10.55
CA GLN A 349 -5.94 2.35 -10.34
C GLN A 349 -6.59 3.19 -9.23
N ILE A 350 -5.90 3.47 -8.14
CA ILE A 350 -6.38 4.36 -7.08
C ILE A 350 -6.64 5.77 -7.62
N ILE A 351 -5.77 6.26 -8.51
CA ILE A 351 -5.91 7.55 -9.18
C ILE A 351 -7.13 7.57 -10.11
N LEU A 352 -7.30 6.52 -10.92
CA LEU A 352 -8.28 6.44 -12.00
C LEU A 352 -9.67 6.00 -11.54
N ASP A 353 -9.73 5.06 -10.58
CA ASP A 353 -10.96 4.35 -10.23
C ASP A 353 -11.41 4.69 -8.81
N PRO A 354 -12.57 5.38 -8.68
CA PRO A 354 -13.15 5.64 -7.38
C PRO A 354 -13.45 4.39 -6.55
N ASP A 355 -13.77 3.26 -7.19
CA ASP A 355 -14.04 2.01 -6.49
C ASP A 355 -12.82 1.53 -5.68
N CYS A 356 -11.60 1.77 -6.19
CA CYS A 356 -10.36 1.45 -5.48
C CYS A 356 -10.10 2.29 -4.22
N ARG A 357 -10.88 3.34 -4.00
CA ARG A 357 -10.79 4.22 -2.81
C ARG A 357 -11.84 3.89 -1.75
N THR A 358 -12.69 2.90 -2.01
CA THR A 358 -13.56 2.29 -1.01
C THR A 358 -12.83 1.19 -0.24
N ILE A 359 -13.33 0.82 0.94
CA ILE A 359 -12.72 -0.27 1.74
C ILE A 359 -12.72 -1.57 0.94
N GLN A 360 -13.87 -2.01 0.45
CA GLN A 360 -13.98 -3.25 -0.32
C GLN A 360 -13.22 -3.19 -1.65
N GLY A 361 -13.25 -2.07 -2.35
CA GLY A 361 -12.53 -1.91 -3.60
C GLY A 361 -11.01 -1.91 -3.41
N PHE A 362 -10.52 -1.36 -2.30
CA PHE A 362 -9.11 -1.41 -1.95
C PHE A 362 -8.66 -2.81 -1.54
N GLU A 363 -9.48 -3.55 -0.77
CA GLU A 363 -9.24 -4.96 -0.47
C GLU A 363 -9.17 -5.80 -1.75
N SER A 364 -10.12 -5.62 -2.67
CA SER A 364 -10.10 -6.25 -3.99
C SER A 364 -8.84 -5.92 -4.76
N LEU A 365 -8.42 -4.66 -4.78
CA LEU A 365 -7.18 -4.22 -5.41
C LEU A 365 -5.96 -4.95 -4.83
N LEU A 366 -5.85 -5.05 -3.51
CA LEU A 366 -4.75 -5.77 -2.86
C LEU A 366 -4.74 -7.26 -3.19
N VAL A 367 -5.91 -7.89 -3.25
CA VAL A 367 -6.01 -9.31 -3.59
C VAL A 367 -5.55 -9.56 -5.03
N ARG A 368 -6.04 -8.82 -6.01
CA ARG A 368 -5.70 -9.07 -7.44
C ARG A 368 -4.35 -8.49 -7.85
N GLU A 369 -3.93 -7.34 -7.35
CA GLU A 369 -2.71 -6.66 -7.81
C GLU A 369 -1.47 -6.92 -6.92
N TRP A 370 -1.65 -7.51 -5.74
CA TRP A 370 -0.53 -7.85 -4.85
C TRP A 370 -0.47 -9.34 -4.55
N LEU A 371 -1.52 -9.92 -3.99
CA LEU A 371 -1.51 -11.32 -3.58
C LEU A 371 -1.53 -12.27 -4.79
N GLN A 372 -2.54 -12.14 -5.65
CA GLN A 372 -2.66 -12.96 -6.86
C GLN A 372 -1.59 -12.58 -7.92
N ALA A 373 -1.18 -11.35 -7.96
CA ALA A 373 -0.11 -10.90 -8.85
C ALA A 373 1.27 -11.47 -8.47
N GLY A 374 1.41 -12.05 -7.29
CA GLY A 374 2.60 -12.78 -6.87
C GLY A 374 3.69 -11.91 -6.25
N HIS A 375 3.31 -10.82 -5.54
CA HIS A 375 4.28 -10.13 -4.70
C HIS A 375 4.77 -11.07 -3.60
N PRO A 376 6.07 -11.28 -3.45
CA PRO A 376 6.62 -12.27 -2.54
C PRO A 376 6.66 -11.75 -1.08
N PHE A 377 5.48 -11.61 -0.44
CA PHE A 377 5.33 -11.05 0.89
C PHE A 377 6.22 -11.74 1.93
N GLN A 378 6.27 -13.07 1.92
CA GLN A 378 7.05 -13.85 2.88
C GLN A 378 8.55 -13.49 2.84
N GLN A 379 9.09 -13.25 1.65
CA GLN A 379 10.47 -12.84 1.46
C GLN A 379 10.69 -11.36 1.75
N ARG A 380 9.81 -10.49 1.27
CA ARG A 380 10.00 -9.03 1.38
C ARG A 380 9.78 -8.52 2.80
N CYS A 381 8.86 -9.13 3.55
CA CYS A 381 8.50 -8.74 4.92
C CYS A 381 9.13 -9.65 5.99
N ALA A 382 10.09 -10.49 5.64
CA ALA A 382 10.76 -11.38 6.57
C ALA A 382 11.46 -10.60 7.70
N GLN A 383 11.98 -9.42 7.39
CA GLN A 383 12.65 -8.53 8.32
C GLN A 383 12.35 -7.06 7.99
N SER A 384 12.59 -6.17 8.94
CA SER A 384 12.33 -4.74 8.83
C SER A 384 13.60 -3.90 9.10
N ALA A 385 13.43 -2.68 9.59
CA ALA A 385 14.48 -1.67 9.69
C ALA A 385 15.64 -2.00 10.66
N TYR A 386 15.44 -2.91 11.60
CA TYR A 386 16.40 -3.16 12.67
C TYR A 386 17.28 -4.40 12.48
N SER A 387 16.94 -5.22 11.52
CA SER A 387 17.71 -6.44 11.27
C SER A 387 18.92 -6.18 10.37
N ASN A 388 20.06 -6.78 10.75
CA ASN A 388 21.25 -6.84 9.92
C ASN A 388 21.26 -8.10 9.05
N SER A 389 20.13 -8.46 8.47
CA SER A 389 20.02 -9.65 7.65
C SER A 389 21.07 -9.70 6.54
N LYS A 390 21.65 -10.86 6.36
CA LYS A 390 22.53 -11.17 5.23
C LYS A 390 21.74 -11.56 3.98
N GLN A 391 20.46 -11.79 4.11
CA GLN A 391 19.58 -12.07 2.99
C GLN A 391 19.29 -10.77 2.25
N LYS A 392 19.39 -10.79 0.92
CA LYS A 392 19.24 -9.61 0.06
C LYS A 392 17.86 -9.53 -0.58
N LEU A 393 16.87 -10.20 -0.02
CA LEU A 393 15.54 -10.33 -0.59
C LEU A 393 14.48 -9.50 0.12
N GLU A 394 14.79 -9.05 1.33
CA GLU A 394 13.92 -8.15 2.08
C GLU A 394 13.93 -6.76 1.46
N ALA A 395 12.75 -6.16 1.38
CA ALA A 395 12.59 -4.78 0.93
C ALA A 395 11.21 -4.26 1.34
N PRO A 396 11.09 -3.00 1.77
CA PRO A 396 9.83 -2.41 2.22
C PRO A 396 8.93 -1.96 1.06
N VAL A 397 8.77 -2.81 0.05
CA VAL A 397 8.03 -2.48 -1.18
C VAL A 397 6.57 -2.18 -0.88
N PHE A 398 5.94 -3.01 -0.05
CA PHE A 398 4.54 -2.85 0.33
C PHE A 398 4.33 -1.65 1.28
N LEU A 399 5.23 -1.45 2.26
CA LEU A 399 5.19 -0.26 3.11
C LEU A 399 5.33 1.03 2.29
N LEU A 400 6.24 1.06 1.33
CA LEU A 400 6.45 2.21 0.45
C LEU A 400 5.20 2.47 -0.43
N PHE A 401 4.52 1.41 -0.89
CA PHE A 401 3.23 1.53 -1.56
C PHE A 401 2.16 2.12 -0.64
N LEU A 402 2.04 1.63 0.60
CA LEU A 402 1.07 2.16 1.58
C LEU A 402 1.34 3.62 1.91
N ASP A 403 2.62 4.03 1.98
CA ASP A 403 3.00 5.44 2.16
C ASP A 403 2.55 6.28 0.96
N CYS A 404 2.74 5.80 -0.27
CA CYS A 404 2.21 6.48 -1.46
C CYS A 404 0.68 6.62 -1.42
N VAL A 405 -0.05 5.60 -0.95
CA VAL A 405 -1.51 5.69 -0.75
C VAL A 405 -1.86 6.73 0.31
N TRP A 406 -1.13 6.74 1.44
CA TRP A 406 -1.30 7.74 2.48
C TRP A 406 -1.05 9.17 1.95
N GLN A 407 -0.04 9.39 1.12
CA GLN A 407 0.21 10.69 0.47
C GLN A 407 -0.99 11.15 -0.36
N ILE A 408 -1.61 10.23 -1.12
CA ILE A 408 -2.79 10.56 -1.91
C ILE A 408 -4.00 10.83 -0.99
N LEU A 409 -4.22 10.00 0.03
CA LEU A 409 -5.28 10.18 1.03
C LEU A 409 -5.12 11.54 1.74
N HIS A 410 -3.92 11.91 2.10
CA HIS A 410 -3.63 13.17 2.78
C HIS A 410 -3.93 14.39 1.89
N GLN A 411 -3.68 14.29 0.57
CA GLN A 411 -4.02 15.36 -0.39
C GLN A 411 -5.51 15.39 -0.76
N PHE A 412 -6.21 14.27 -0.67
CA PHE A 412 -7.64 14.12 -1.03
C PHE A 412 -8.44 13.47 0.11
N PRO A 413 -8.56 14.13 1.26
CA PRO A 413 -9.10 13.51 2.48
C PRO A 413 -10.58 13.11 2.38
N CYS A 414 -11.35 13.72 1.48
CA CYS A 414 -12.76 13.37 1.27
C CYS A 414 -12.97 12.26 0.23
N SER A 415 -11.93 11.83 -0.48
CA SER A 415 -12.06 10.89 -1.61
C SER A 415 -11.90 9.42 -1.22
N PHE A 416 -11.53 9.12 0.03
CA PHE A 416 -11.28 7.77 0.51
C PHE A 416 -12.27 7.39 1.61
N GLU A 417 -12.89 6.21 1.46
CA GLU A 417 -13.79 5.65 2.47
C GLU A 417 -13.04 5.17 3.73
N PHE A 418 -11.77 4.78 3.57
CA PHE A 418 -10.93 4.35 4.68
C PHE A 418 -10.04 5.47 5.21
N ASN A 419 -9.64 5.32 6.45
CA ASN A 419 -8.77 6.24 7.16
C ASN A 419 -7.31 5.74 7.23
N GLU A 420 -6.43 6.52 7.86
CA GLU A 420 -5.03 6.18 8.09
C GLU A 420 -4.86 4.88 8.90
N HIS A 421 -5.73 4.63 9.88
CA HIS A 421 -5.66 3.43 10.72
C HIS A 421 -5.78 2.13 9.92
N PHE A 422 -6.58 2.14 8.85
CA PHE A 422 -6.68 1.00 7.94
C PHE A 422 -5.35 0.69 7.26
N LEU A 423 -4.64 1.72 6.78
CA LEU A 423 -3.31 1.55 6.15
C LEU A 423 -2.26 1.04 7.14
N ILE A 424 -2.29 1.55 8.38
CA ILE A 424 -1.42 1.09 9.47
C ILE A 424 -1.69 -0.38 9.78
N THR A 425 -2.95 -0.78 9.88
CA THR A 425 -3.36 -2.16 10.12
C THR A 425 -2.85 -3.11 9.02
N LEU A 426 -2.95 -2.70 7.75
CA LEU A 426 -2.42 -3.48 6.64
C LEU A 426 -0.89 -3.64 6.72
N PHE A 427 -0.18 -2.58 7.09
CA PHE A 427 1.26 -2.63 7.31
C PHE A 427 1.63 -3.64 8.40
N GLU A 428 0.98 -3.57 9.56
CA GLU A 428 1.24 -4.48 10.68
C GLU A 428 0.99 -5.94 10.29
N HIS A 429 -0.14 -6.23 9.65
CA HIS A 429 -0.50 -7.59 9.25
C HIS A 429 0.35 -8.13 8.09
N ALA A 430 0.94 -7.28 7.26
CA ALA A 430 1.88 -7.71 6.23
C ALA A 430 3.21 -8.23 6.83
N TYR A 431 3.64 -7.66 7.96
CA TYR A 431 4.88 -8.04 8.64
C TYR A 431 4.69 -9.13 9.70
N ALA A 432 3.62 -9.08 10.48
CA ALA A 432 3.29 -10.08 11.48
C ALA A 432 1.78 -10.12 11.76
N SER A 433 1.18 -11.29 11.65
CA SER A 433 -0.27 -11.41 11.72
C SER A 433 -0.71 -12.73 12.37
N GLN A 434 -1.91 -12.72 12.95
CA GLN A 434 -2.66 -13.93 13.29
C GLN A 434 -3.42 -14.48 12.08
N PHE A 435 -3.50 -13.76 10.96
CA PHE A 435 -4.20 -14.16 9.74
C PHE A 435 -3.24 -14.71 8.68
N GLY A 436 -3.75 -15.57 7.81
CA GLY A 436 -2.96 -16.22 6.76
C GLY A 436 -2.81 -15.41 5.47
N THR A 437 -3.49 -14.27 5.35
CA THR A 437 -3.65 -13.53 4.07
C THR A 437 -2.32 -13.19 3.41
N PHE A 438 -1.33 -12.69 4.16
CA PHE A 438 -0.02 -12.29 3.64
C PHE A 438 1.06 -13.36 3.76
N LEU A 439 0.73 -14.59 4.18
CA LEU A 439 1.67 -15.70 4.17
C LEU A 439 1.93 -16.22 2.75
N GLY A 440 3.14 -16.72 2.54
CA GLY A 440 3.58 -17.21 1.24
C GLY A 440 3.95 -16.10 0.26
N ASN A 441 4.58 -16.49 -0.86
CA ASN A 441 5.10 -15.57 -1.86
C ASN A 441 4.22 -15.48 -3.11
N ASN A 442 3.32 -16.42 -3.32
CA ASN A 442 2.42 -16.51 -4.48
C ASN A 442 1.29 -17.51 -4.22
N GLU A 443 0.32 -17.57 -5.11
CA GLU A 443 -0.83 -18.48 -4.99
C GLU A 443 -0.44 -19.96 -5.04
N ASN A 444 0.63 -20.34 -5.73
CA ASN A 444 1.14 -21.70 -5.75
C ASN A 444 1.61 -22.15 -4.34
N GLU A 445 2.38 -21.32 -3.67
CA GLU A 445 2.82 -21.58 -2.29
C GLU A 445 1.64 -21.60 -1.32
N ARG A 446 0.72 -20.64 -1.42
CA ARG A 446 -0.50 -20.57 -0.60
C ARG A 446 -1.37 -21.81 -0.76
N SER A 447 -1.52 -22.29 -2.00
CA SER A 447 -2.25 -23.53 -2.31
C SER A 447 -1.60 -24.76 -1.69
N LYS A 448 -0.27 -24.89 -1.79
CA LYS A 448 0.50 -25.99 -1.18
C LYS A 448 0.41 -26.00 0.34
N LEU A 449 0.44 -24.82 0.96
CA LEU A 449 0.28 -24.65 2.41
C LEU A 449 -1.17 -24.83 2.87
N LYS A 450 -2.13 -24.84 1.94
CA LYS A 450 -3.58 -24.93 2.21
C LYS A 450 -4.05 -23.79 3.14
N LEU A 451 -3.60 -22.55 2.87
CA LEU A 451 -3.88 -21.40 3.74
C LEU A 451 -5.37 -21.14 3.89
N GLN A 452 -6.15 -21.22 2.81
CA GLN A 452 -7.59 -20.99 2.83
C GLN A 452 -8.35 -21.97 3.74
N GLN A 453 -7.84 -23.23 3.88
CA GLN A 453 -8.46 -24.27 4.70
C GLN A 453 -7.96 -24.27 6.13
N LYS A 454 -6.73 -23.82 6.37
CA LYS A 454 -6.03 -23.96 7.66
C LYS A 454 -5.90 -22.67 8.44
N THR A 455 -6.08 -21.54 7.79
CA THR A 455 -5.91 -20.22 8.39
C THR A 455 -7.12 -19.33 8.12
N MET A 456 -7.23 -18.26 8.87
CA MET A 456 -8.27 -17.26 8.70
C MET A 456 -7.79 -16.11 7.81
N SER A 457 -8.69 -15.56 6.97
CA SER A 457 -8.42 -14.36 6.19
C SER A 457 -8.51 -13.10 7.07
N LEU A 458 -7.61 -12.15 6.82
CA LEU A 458 -7.67 -10.80 7.40
C LEU A 458 -9.01 -10.12 7.07
N TRP A 459 -9.51 -10.31 5.85
CA TRP A 459 -10.76 -9.70 5.40
C TRP A 459 -11.99 -10.17 6.18
N SER A 460 -11.98 -11.41 6.68
CA SER A 460 -13.02 -11.90 7.58
C SER A 460 -13.09 -11.13 8.90
N TRP A 461 -12.00 -10.55 9.38
CA TRP A 461 -11.94 -9.71 10.56
C TRP A 461 -12.22 -8.24 10.24
N VAL A 462 -11.54 -7.67 9.23
CA VAL A 462 -11.71 -6.26 8.83
C VAL A 462 -13.18 -5.92 8.54
N ASN A 463 -13.90 -6.83 7.87
CA ASN A 463 -15.28 -6.63 7.47
C ASN A 463 -16.31 -6.94 8.58
N GLN A 464 -15.87 -7.23 9.81
CA GLN A 464 -16.77 -7.27 10.95
C GLN A 464 -17.39 -5.89 11.20
N PRO A 465 -18.70 -5.78 11.46
CA PRO A 465 -19.38 -4.49 11.61
C PRO A 465 -18.79 -3.58 12.70
N GLU A 466 -18.21 -4.18 13.74
CA GLU A 466 -17.57 -3.44 14.85
C GLU A 466 -16.19 -2.93 14.45
N GLU A 467 -15.40 -3.74 13.78
CA GLU A 467 -14.05 -3.38 13.31
C GLU A 467 -14.09 -2.41 12.15
N LEU A 468 -15.02 -2.59 11.22
CA LEU A 468 -15.18 -1.75 10.04
C LEU A 468 -15.38 -0.27 10.40
N LYS A 469 -16.06 0.02 11.51
CA LYS A 469 -16.26 1.40 12.01
C LYS A 469 -14.94 2.09 12.33
N ASN A 470 -13.94 1.34 12.79
CA ASN A 470 -12.62 1.89 13.14
C ASN A 470 -11.83 2.30 11.88
N PHE A 471 -12.16 1.73 10.73
CA PHE A 471 -11.47 1.98 9.46
C PHE A 471 -12.16 3.01 8.57
N GLN A 472 -13.39 3.37 8.88
CA GLN A 472 -14.16 4.33 8.10
C GLN A 472 -13.65 5.75 8.28
N ASN A 473 -13.58 6.49 7.17
CA ASN A 473 -13.29 7.91 7.14
C ASN A 473 -14.59 8.71 7.22
N PRO A 474 -14.82 9.47 8.30
CA PRO A 474 -16.05 10.25 8.44
C PRO A 474 -16.19 11.40 7.43
N LEU A 475 -15.10 11.80 6.78
CA LEU A 475 -15.08 12.87 5.77
C LEU A 475 -15.35 12.34 4.34
N PHE A 476 -15.55 11.03 4.18
CA PHE A 476 -15.73 10.42 2.86
C PHE A 476 -16.96 10.95 2.15
N GLU A 477 -16.74 11.45 0.94
CA GLU A 477 -17.77 11.81 -0.03
C GLU A 477 -17.53 11.06 -1.33
N ALA A 478 -18.43 10.15 -1.70
CA ALA A 478 -18.31 9.38 -2.93
C ALA A 478 -18.32 10.31 -4.15
N ASN A 479 -17.30 10.24 -4.97
CA ASN A 479 -17.21 10.96 -6.23
C ASN A 479 -16.64 10.06 -7.33
N SER A 480 -16.99 10.35 -8.57
CA SER A 480 -16.56 9.59 -9.75
C SER A 480 -15.34 10.20 -10.46
N LEU A 481 -14.68 11.16 -9.84
CA LEU A 481 -13.59 11.91 -10.47
C LEU A 481 -12.28 11.13 -10.41
N VAL A 482 -11.49 11.29 -11.47
CA VAL A 482 -10.07 10.95 -11.45
C VAL A 482 -9.35 11.98 -10.56
N ILE A 483 -8.58 11.54 -9.60
CA ILE A 483 -7.80 12.41 -8.71
C ILE A 483 -6.36 12.51 -9.19
N TRP A 484 -5.75 13.69 -9.08
CA TRP A 484 -4.41 13.93 -9.57
C TRP A 484 -3.51 14.41 -8.43
N PRO A 485 -2.79 13.51 -7.75
CA PRO A 485 -1.93 13.89 -6.65
C PRO A 485 -0.74 14.72 -7.14
N SER A 486 -0.38 15.71 -6.34
CA SER A 486 0.85 16.46 -6.54
C SER A 486 2.05 15.62 -6.14
N VAL A 487 3.08 15.61 -6.99
CA VAL A 487 4.37 14.97 -6.74
C VAL A 487 5.47 15.97 -6.41
N ALA A 488 5.11 17.23 -6.26
CA ALA A 488 6.05 18.27 -5.87
C ALA A 488 6.60 18.01 -4.44
N PRO A 489 7.87 18.22 -4.17
CA PRO A 489 8.48 17.93 -2.86
C PRO A 489 7.73 18.55 -1.68
N GLN A 490 7.23 19.76 -1.84
CA GLN A 490 6.45 20.46 -0.80
C GLN A 490 5.07 19.86 -0.53
N SER A 491 4.57 19.00 -1.40
CA SER A 491 3.29 18.32 -1.24
C SER A 491 3.40 16.94 -0.58
N LEU A 492 4.64 16.46 -0.42
CA LEU A 492 4.92 15.17 0.19
C LEU A 492 5.36 15.36 1.64
N GLN A 493 4.83 14.56 2.54
CA GLN A 493 5.06 14.68 3.98
C GLN A 493 5.56 13.37 4.58
N LEU A 494 6.29 13.47 5.69
CA LEU A 494 6.63 12.29 6.47
C LEU A 494 5.35 11.67 7.05
N TRP A 495 5.16 10.38 6.86
CA TRP A 495 4.04 9.66 7.45
C TRP A 495 4.29 9.43 8.96
N GLU A 496 3.97 10.45 9.74
CA GLU A 496 4.23 10.47 11.17
C GLU A 496 3.47 9.37 11.93
N GLY A 497 2.28 9.02 11.47
CA GLY A 497 1.45 7.94 12.03
C GLY A 497 2.10 6.56 11.97
N ILE A 498 3.10 6.34 11.12
CA ILE A 498 3.94 5.13 11.09
C ILE A 498 5.30 5.38 11.76
N PHE A 499 6.05 6.38 11.28
CA PHE A 499 7.46 6.52 11.61
C PHE A 499 7.72 7.18 12.96
N LEU A 500 6.78 7.95 13.49
CA LEU A 500 6.91 8.65 14.77
C LEU A 500 5.89 8.19 15.85
N ARG A 501 5.01 7.24 15.54
CA ARG A 501 3.90 6.84 16.44
C ARG A 501 4.37 6.34 17.81
N TRP A 502 5.52 5.69 17.86
CA TRP A 502 6.06 5.15 19.11
C TRP A 502 6.93 6.16 19.88
N ASN A 503 7.28 7.28 19.24
CA ASN A 503 8.14 8.34 19.75
C ASN A 503 7.36 9.61 20.14
N ARG A 504 6.05 9.49 20.33
CA ARG A 504 5.18 10.59 20.80
C ARG A 504 4.50 10.21 22.11
N PRO A 505 4.22 11.18 23.00
CA PRO A 505 3.38 10.95 24.14
C PRO A 505 1.96 10.58 23.67
N SER A 506 1.52 9.35 23.93
CA SER A 506 0.20 8.85 23.48
C SER A 506 -0.96 9.66 24.06
N ARG A 507 -0.80 10.18 25.28
CA ARG A 507 -1.87 10.85 26.03
C ARG A 507 -2.56 11.97 25.27
N TYR A 508 -1.82 12.80 24.53
CA TYR A 508 -2.42 13.91 23.76
C TYR A 508 -3.13 13.44 22.48
N LEU A 509 -2.67 12.37 21.88
CA LEU A 509 -3.32 11.77 20.71
C LEU A 509 -4.61 11.06 21.12
N ASP A 510 -4.58 10.30 22.22
CA ASP A 510 -5.75 9.59 22.76
C ASP A 510 -6.85 10.58 23.17
N GLU A 511 -6.50 11.69 23.85
CA GLU A 511 -7.43 12.76 24.21
C GLU A 511 -8.03 13.45 22.97
N ALA A 512 -7.21 13.70 21.93
CA ALA A 512 -7.67 14.28 20.67
C ALA A 512 -8.58 13.33 19.87
N GLU A 513 -8.26 12.04 19.85
CA GLU A 513 -9.08 11.02 19.21
C GLU A 513 -10.43 10.84 19.92
N GLU A 514 -10.43 10.82 21.25
CA GLU A 514 -11.67 10.75 22.02
C GLU A 514 -12.56 11.97 21.79
N GLU A 515 -11.98 13.17 21.72
CA GLU A 515 -12.74 14.38 21.45
C GLU A 515 -13.26 14.39 20.01
N MET A 516 -12.48 13.95 19.05
CA MET A 516 -12.89 13.81 17.67
C MET A 516 -14.06 12.80 17.53
N LYS A 517 -14.00 11.66 18.21
CA LYS A 517 -15.10 10.69 18.26
C LYS A 517 -16.37 11.31 18.84
N ARG A 518 -16.26 12.06 19.93
CA ARG A 518 -17.40 12.78 20.52
C ARG A 518 -18.04 13.77 19.54
N ILE A 519 -17.22 14.53 18.82
CA ILE A 519 -17.70 15.51 17.81
C ILE A 519 -18.39 14.78 16.66
N ILE A 520 -17.84 13.68 16.17
CA ILE A 520 -18.42 12.86 15.10
C ILE A 520 -19.78 12.28 15.53
N ASP A 521 -19.87 11.72 16.73
CA ASP A 521 -21.10 11.14 17.26
C ASP A 521 -22.16 12.22 17.46
N TYR A 522 -21.78 13.41 17.92
CA TYR A 522 -22.68 14.55 18.07
C TYR A 522 -23.17 15.06 16.72
N ASN A 523 -22.31 15.15 15.71
CA ASN A 523 -22.72 15.53 14.37
C ASN A 523 -23.69 14.52 13.75
N ARG A 524 -23.44 13.23 13.94
CA ARG A 524 -24.38 12.16 13.50
C ARG A 524 -25.72 12.29 14.18
N PHE A 525 -25.74 12.50 15.49
CA PHE A 525 -26.96 12.76 16.24
C PHE A 525 -27.73 13.99 15.71
N LEU A 526 -27.02 15.08 15.39
CA LEU A 526 -27.63 16.28 14.82
C LEU A 526 -28.22 16.02 13.43
N GLN A 527 -27.52 15.27 12.57
CA GLN A 527 -28.02 14.87 11.25
C GLN A 527 -29.29 14.03 11.35
N ASP A 528 -29.32 13.05 12.25
CA ASP A 528 -30.49 12.21 12.48
C ASP A 528 -31.67 13.03 12.98
N LYS A 529 -31.43 14.00 13.87
CA LYS A 529 -32.43 14.93 14.37
C LYS A 529 -32.97 15.82 13.27
N VAL A 530 -32.12 16.38 12.42
CA VAL A 530 -32.52 17.19 11.24
C VAL A 530 -33.36 16.36 10.27
N ASN A 531 -32.92 15.12 9.98
CA ASN A 531 -33.66 14.23 9.09
C ASN A 531 -35.02 13.83 9.66
N SER A 532 -35.12 13.63 10.98
CA SER A 532 -36.37 13.37 11.68
C SER A 532 -37.32 14.58 11.59
N MET A 533 -36.78 15.78 11.83
CA MET A 533 -37.56 17.03 11.73
C MET A 533 -38.04 17.29 10.30
N ARG A 534 -37.22 17.04 9.28
CA ARG A 534 -37.64 17.11 7.85
C ARG A 534 -38.77 16.15 7.52
N LYS A 535 -38.68 14.90 8.04
CA LYS A 535 -39.76 13.92 7.85
C LYS A 535 -41.06 14.35 8.50
N GLN A 536 -40.97 14.92 9.72
CA GLN A 536 -42.17 15.47 10.40
C GLN A 536 -42.79 16.64 9.64
N MET A 537 -41.98 17.58 9.14
CA MET A 537 -42.46 18.70 8.31
C MET A 537 -43.15 18.22 7.05
N MET A 538 -42.56 17.21 6.34
CA MET A 538 -43.20 16.64 5.14
C MET A 538 -44.51 15.92 5.46
N GLN A 539 -44.64 15.28 6.64
CA GLN A 539 -45.90 14.66 7.05
C GLN A 539 -46.98 15.71 7.37
N THR A 540 -46.59 16.79 8.07
CA THR A 540 -47.51 17.91 8.38
C THR A 540 -47.97 18.61 7.10
N GLU A 541 -47.07 18.85 6.13
CA GLU A 541 -47.47 19.41 4.82
C GLU A 541 -48.38 18.49 3.99
N THR A 542 -48.26 17.17 4.15
CA THR A 542 -49.17 16.20 3.49
C THR A 542 -50.49 16.13 4.21
N GLU A 543 -50.57 16.22 5.52
CA GLU A 543 -51.77 16.30 6.30
C GLU A 543 -52.55 17.61 6.00
N ASP A 544 -51.88 18.78 6.01
CA ASP A 544 -52.42 20.08 5.63
C ASP A 544 -52.94 20.13 4.17
N ARG A 545 -52.35 19.33 3.28
CA ARG A 545 -52.86 19.18 1.89
C ARG A 545 -54.09 18.27 1.80
N MET A 546 -54.15 17.21 2.62
CA MET A 546 -55.31 16.33 2.67
C MET A 546 -56.50 17.04 3.29
N ASP A 547 -56.33 17.80 4.38
CA ASP A 547 -57.40 18.61 5.00
C ASP A 547 -57.95 19.68 4.04
N LYS A 548 -57.09 20.27 3.18
CA LYS A 548 -57.50 21.21 2.15
C LYS A 548 -58.22 20.55 0.95
N VAL A 549 -58.01 19.26 0.72
CA VAL A 549 -58.73 18.50 -0.33
C VAL A 549 -60.11 18.10 0.17
N ASP A 550 -60.26 17.78 1.48
CA ASP A 550 -61.56 17.47 2.08
C ASP A 550 -62.47 18.72 2.23
N GLU A 551 -61.90 19.93 2.35
CA GLU A 551 -62.65 21.20 2.34
C GLU A 551 -63.11 21.62 0.91
N VAL A 552 -62.49 21.08 -0.17
CA VAL A 552 -62.87 21.44 -1.55
C VAL A 552 -63.99 20.55 -2.10
N ASP A 553 -64.31 19.40 -1.50
CA ASP A 553 -65.40 18.51 -1.92
C ASP A 553 -66.76 18.91 -1.36
N GLU A 554 -66.85 19.90 -0.48
CA GLU A 554 -68.15 20.45 0.03
C GLU A 554 -68.65 21.72 -0.66
N VAL A 555 -67.92 22.29 -1.64
CA VAL A 555 -68.35 23.52 -2.35
C VAL A 555 -68.46 23.31 -3.89
N ASP A 556 -69.10 22.28 -4.33
CA ASP A 556 -69.56 22.19 -5.72
C ASP A 556 -71.09 22.10 -5.76
N LYS A 557 -71.66 23.23 -5.61
CA LYS A 557 -73.01 23.61 -6.18
C LYS A 557 -73.19 25.11 -6.00
N VAL A 558 -72.83 25.93 -6.98
CA VAL A 558 -73.59 27.11 -7.48
C VAL A 558 -72.74 27.78 -8.57
N ASP A 559 -73.33 27.69 -9.79
CA ASP A 559 -73.36 28.62 -10.88
C ASP A 559 -72.12 29.25 -11.53
N GLU A 560 -72.13 28.93 -12.84
CA GLU A 560 -71.52 29.63 -13.97
C GLU A 560 -71.60 31.18 -13.88
N MET A 561 -70.53 31.86 -14.21
CA MET A 561 -70.42 32.83 -15.31
C MET A 561 -69.24 33.83 -15.12
N ASP A 562 -68.51 33.89 -16.19
CA ASP A 562 -67.86 35.06 -16.79
C ASP A 562 -66.52 35.66 -16.27
N LYS A 563 -65.59 35.55 -17.22
CA LYS A 563 -64.56 36.54 -17.68
C LYS A 563 -63.17 36.64 -16.95
N VAL A 564 -62.18 36.10 -17.68
CA VAL A 564 -61.11 36.79 -18.42
C VAL A 564 -60.49 38.04 -17.75
N ASP A 565 -59.25 37.98 -17.52
CA ASP A 565 -58.16 38.89 -17.75
C ASP A 565 -57.21 39.19 -16.55
N LYS A 566 -55.94 39.04 -16.89
CA LYS A 566 -54.75 39.74 -16.47
C LYS A 566 -53.77 39.05 -15.51
N VAL A 567 -52.71 38.66 -16.18
CA VAL A 567 -51.35 38.52 -15.63
C VAL A 567 -50.86 39.85 -15.13
N GLU A 568 -50.35 39.93 -13.94
CA GLU A 568 -49.30 40.88 -13.55
C GLU A 568 -48.38 40.25 -12.48
N GLU A 569 -47.11 40.39 -12.80
CA GLU A 569 -45.95 40.11 -11.95
C GLU A 569 -46.03 40.82 -10.59
N VAL A 570 -45.58 40.15 -9.51
CA VAL A 570 -44.97 40.84 -8.38
C VAL A 570 -43.83 40.01 -7.82
N ASP A 571 -42.62 40.45 -8.17
CA ASP A 571 -41.44 40.30 -7.33
C ASP A 571 -41.69 40.99 -5.99
N LYS A 572 -41.31 40.32 -4.90
CA LYS A 572 -40.63 40.86 -3.74
C LYS A 572 -40.39 39.78 -2.66
N VAL A 573 -39.13 39.47 -2.50
CA VAL A 573 -38.62 38.86 -1.28
C VAL A 573 -38.31 40.01 -0.32
N GLU A 574 -38.99 40.09 0.81
CA GLU A 574 -38.62 40.92 1.94
C GLU A 574 -37.82 40.08 2.94
N GLU A 575 -36.70 40.67 3.31
CA GLU A 575 -35.83 40.35 4.42
C GLU A 575 -36.62 40.21 5.73
N VAL A 576 -36.27 39.21 6.53
CA VAL A 576 -36.53 39.21 7.97
C VAL A 576 -35.21 39.17 8.72
N ASP A 577 -34.80 40.39 9.07
CA ASP A 577 -33.88 40.63 10.21
C ASP A 577 -34.54 40.28 11.52
N LYS A 578 -33.78 39.65 12.39
CA LYS A 578 -33.60 39.80 13.86
C LYS A 578 -33.49 38.47 14.56
N VAL A 579 -32.30 38.13 14.94
CA VAL A 579 -32.04 37.60 16.29
C VAL A 579 -30.83 38.35 16.84
N ASP A 580 -31.08 39.21 17.76
CA ASP A 580 -30.12 39.87 18.64
C ASP A 580 -29.67 38.93 19.76
N GLU A 581 -28.40 39.15 20.13
CA GLU A 581 -27.79 38.92 21.44
C GLU A 581 -27.44 37.49 21.86
N MET A 582 -26.15 37.19 21.79
CA MET A 582 -25.38 36.87 22.96
C MET A 582 -23.90 37.24 22.83
N ASP A 583 -23.50 38.00 23.80
CA ASP A 583 -22.23 38.69 24.04
C ASP A 583 -20.99 37.77 24.19
N LYS A 584 -19.90 38.35 23.74
CA LYS A 584 -18.51 38.34 24.25
C LYS A 584 -17.71 37.04 24.23
N VAL A 585 -16.77 37.00 23.35
CA VAL A 585 -15.35 36.73 23.64
C VAL A 585 -14.47 37.64 22.83
N ASP A 586 -13.64 38.38 23.56
CA ASP A 586 -12.66 39.34 23.09
C ASP A 586 -11.55 38.76 22.23
N GLU A 587 -11.11 39.62 21.31
CA GLU A 587 -9.75 39.83 20.79
C GLU A 587 -8.85 38.63 20.46
N MET A 588 -8.55 38.51 19.19
CA MET A 588 -7.16 38.57 18.72
C MET A 588 -7.05 38.82 17.20
N ASP A 589 -6.46 39.94 16.93
CA ASP A 589 -5.57 40.39 15.86
C ASP A 589 -5.78 39.94 14.38
N LYS A 590 -6.15 40.97 13.64
CA LYS A 590 -5.61 41.41 12.33
C LYS A 590 -4.78 40.43 11.54
N VAL A 591 -5.31 40.00 10.41
CA VAL A 591 -4.51 39.74 9.22
C VAL A 591 -5.13 40.45 8.01
N ASP A 592 -4.25 41.07 7.29
CA ASP A 592 -4.43 42.05 6.23
C ASP A 592 -5.20 41.55 5.01
N LYS A 593 -5.81 42.52 4.38
CA LYS A 593 -6.38 42.55 3.05
C LYS A 593 -5.48 41.87 2.00
N VAL A 594 -6.05 40.98 1.21
CA VAL A 594 -5.56 40.73 -0.14
C VAL A 594 -6.65 41.13 -1.13
N GLU A 595 -6.25 42.09 -1.97
CA GLU A 595 -7.02 42.67 -3.06
C GLU A 595 -7.31 41.63 -4.15
N GLU A 596 -8.48 41.78 -4.74
CA GLU A 596 -8.91 41.17 -6.00
C GLU A 596 -7.90 41.44 -7.12
N VAL A 597 -7.54 40.43 -7.88
CA VAL A 597 -7.03 40.58 -9.23
C VAL A 597 -7.82 39.67 -10.16
N ASP A 598 -8.82 40.25 -10.79
CA ASP A 598 -9.37 39.81 -12.07
C ASP A 598 -8.31 39.96 -13.17
N LYS A 599 -8.09 38.90 -13.92
CA LYS A 599 -7.97 38.81 -15.37
C LYS A 599 -7.21 37.56 -15.77
N VAL A 600 -7.94 36.62 -16.27
CA VAL A 600 -7.38 35.54 -17.08
C VAL A 600 -7.62 35.91 -18.53
N GLU A 601 -6.57 36.35 -19.21
CA GLU A 601 -6.54 36.40 -20.67
C GLU A 601 -6.12 35.05 -21.22
N GLU A 602 -6.86 34.59 -22.21
CA GLU A 602 -6.57 33.46 -23.07
C GLU A 602 -5.14 33.51 -23.62
N VAL A 603 -4.42 32.41 -23.50
CA VAL A 603 -3.20 32.19 -24.29
C VAL A 603 -3.41 30.92 -25.10
N ASP A 604 -3.89 31.13 -26.32
CA ASP A 604 -3.69 30.24 -27.45
C ASP A 604 -2.22 30.31 -27.91
N LYS A 605 -1.72 29.15 -28.33
CA LYS A 605 -0.47 28.87 -29.05
C LYS A 605 0.70 28.44 -28.18
N VAL A 606 0.89 27.16 -28.16
CA VAL A 606 2.24 26.56 -28.16
C VAL A 606 2.30 25.54 -29.30
N ASP A 607 2.56 26.10 -30.50
CA ASP A 607 3.29 25.43 -31.56
C ASP A 607 4.76 25.82 -31.40
N GLU A 608 5.64 24.87 -31.71
CA GLU A 608 7.11 24.98 -31.75
C GLU A 608 7.86 24.59 -30.46
N VAL A 609 8.13 23.31 -30.34
CA VAL A 609 9.40 22.78 -29.85
C VAL A 609 9.87 21.66 -30.76
N ASP A 610 10.22 22.02 -31.97
CA ASP A 610 11.21 21.33 -32.77
C ASP A 610 12.39 22.29 -32.90
N LYS A 611 13.46 22.05 -32.18
CA LYS A 611 14.86 22.42 -32.40
C LYS A 611 15.64 22.46 -31.10
N VAL A 612 16.15 21.34 -30.66
CA VAL A 612 17.46 21.27 -30.00
C VAL A 612 18.14 19.99 -30.44
N ASP A 613 18.55 19.96 -31.71
CA ASP A 613 19.72 19.23 -32.13
C ASP A 613 20.82 20.24 -32.37
N LYS A 614 21.96 19.99 -31.80
CA LYS A 614 23.28 20.62 -31.92
C LYS A 614 23.70 21.44 -30.68
N VAL A 615 24.35 20.76 -29.78
CA VAL A 615 25.61 21.29 -29.23
C VAL A 615 26.59 20.10 -29.24
N ASP A 616 27.33 20.08 -30.35
CA ASP A 616 28.62 19.44 -30.42
C ASP A 616 29.67 20.36 -29.80
N GLU A 617 30.63 19.69 -29.18
CA GLU A 617 32.00 20.14 -28.97
C GLU A 617 32.25 21.53 -28.35
N VAL A 618 32.85 21.50 -27.20
CA VAL A 618 34.07 22.27 -26.89
C VAL A 618 34.74 21.79 -25.60
N ASN A 619 36.00 21.35 -25.81
CA ASN A 619 37.21 21.48 -24.98
C ASN A 619 37.54 20.42 -23.95
N LYS A 620 38.48 19.68 -24.39
CA LYS A 620 39.85 19.40 -23.89
C LYS A 620 40.38 20.46 -22.93
N VAL A 621 40.76 20.05 -21.75
CA VAL A 621 41.95 20.56 -21.04
C VAL A 621 42.63 19.37 -20.36
N ASP A 622 43.75 19.08 -20.84
CA ASP A 622 45.06 18.65 -20.43
C ASP A 622 45.27 18.22 -18.96
N GLU A 623 45.87 17.09 -18.87
CA GLU A 623 47.10 16.68 -18.11
C GLU A 623 47.40 17.41 -16.81
N VAL A 624 47.50 16.62 -15.76
CA VAL A 624 48.70 16.55 -14.91
C VAL A 624 48.83 15.15 -14.32
N ASP A 625 49.76 14.52 -14.82
CA ASP A 625 50.84 13.64 -14.44
C ASP A 625 51.12 13.45 -12.92
N LYS A 626 51.46 12.21 -12.67
CA LYS A 626 52.53 11.67 -11.84
C LYS A 626 52.24 11.02 -10.49
N MET A 627 52.60 9.77 -10.53
CA MET A 627 53.52 9.03 -9.62
C MET A 627 52.91 8.63 -8.27
N ASP A 628 53.04 7.44 -7.77
CA ASP A 628 54.15 6.50 -7.84
C ASP A 628 53.68 5.07 -7.54
N LYS A 629 54.44 4.16 -8.09
CA LYS A 629 54.57 2.74 -7.82
C LYS A 629 54.85 2.46 -6.37
N VAL A 630 54.37 1.34 -5.86
CA VAL A 630 55.16 0.37 -5.11
C VAL A 630 54.62 -1.05 -5.35
N ASP A 631 55.43 -1.83 -5.96
CA ASP A 631 55.81 -3.17 -6.05
C ASP A 631 55.26 -4.16 -5.01
N GLU A 632 54.80 -5.28 -5.58
CA GLU A 632 55.34 -6.65 -5.44
C GLU A 632 55.52 -7.21 -4.03
N VAL A 633 55.04 -8.43 -3.94
CA VAL A 633 55.64 -9.66 -3.36
C VAL A 633 54.47 -10.52 -2.84
N ASP A 634 54.23 -11.79 -3.01
CA ASP A 634 54.89 -12.93 -3.66
C ASP A 634 53.90 -14.06 -3.77
N LYS A 635 54.17 -14.89 -4.73
CA LYS A 635 53.68 -16.25 -4.89
C LYS A 635 54.08 -17.14 -3.71
N VAL A 636 53.28 -18.11 -3.37
CA VAL A 636 53.70 -19.48 -3.03
C VAL A 636 52.52 -20.42 -3.28
N ASP A 637 52.53 -21.16 -4.33
CA ASP A 637 52.80 -22.59 -4.52
C ASP A 637 51.68 -23.55 -4.11
N GLU A 638 51.28 -24.24 -5.16
CA GLU A 638 50.71 -25.57 -5.25
C GLU A 638 51.34 -26.59 -4.31
N VAL A 639 50.53 -27.49 -3.79
CA VAL A 639 50.88 -28.90 -3.63
C VAL A 639 49.69 -29.78 -3.91
N ASP A 640 49.93 -30.66 -4.82
CA ASP A 640 49.18 -31.76 -5.37
C ASP A 640 48.73 -32.83 -4.36
N GLU A 641 47.68 -33.49 -4.78
CA GLU A 641 47.40 -34.96 -4.85
C GLU A 641 47.67 -35.81 -3.60
N VAL A 642 46.71 -36.68 -3.34
CA VAL A 642 46.81 -38.13 -3.54
C VAL A 642 45.58 -38.88 -2.97
N ASP A 643 44.94 -39.61 -3.90
CA ASP A 643 44.35 -40.97 -3.86
C ASP A 643 43.37 -41.47 -2.77
N GLU A 644 42.24 -41.88 -3.32
CA GLU A 644 41.60 -43.21 -3.31
C GLU A 644 41.77 -44.11 -2.07
N VAL A 645 40.64 -44.62 -1.61
CA VAL A 645 40.34 -46.08 -1.48
C VAL A 645 38.89 -46.26 -1.02
N GLN A 646 38.04 -46.78 -1.91
CA GLN A 646 37.14 -47.92 -1.81
C GLN A 646 37.01 -48.57 -0.41
N GLU A 647 35.84 -48.93 0.04
CA GLU A 647 34.87 -49.93 -0.27
C GLU A 647 33.82 -50.06 0.84
N ASN A 648 32.66 -50.39 0.42
CA ASN A 648 31.49 -50.99 1.10
C ASN A 648 31.80 -52.19 2.01
N PRO A 649 30.90 -52.73 2.82
CA PRO A 649 29.45 -52.85 2.48
C PRO A 649 28.45 -52.06 3.31
#